data_52de6f7d0187004a63e28aa1cfc702a1
#
_entry.id   52de6f7d0187004a63e28aa1cfc702a1
#
_cell.length_a   1.000
_cell.length_b   1.000
_cell.length_c   1.000
_cell.angle_alpha   90.00
_cell.angle_beta   90.00
_cell.angle_gamma   90.00
#
_symmetry.space_group_name_H-M   'P 1'
#
loop_
_entity.id
_entity.type
_entity.pdbx_description
1 polymer ?
#
loop_
_entity_poly.entity_id
_entity_poly.type
_entity_poly.pdbx_seq_one_letter_code
_entity_poly.pdbx_strand_id
1 'polypeptide(L)'
;MIDVSSWQGDVDWAKAKADGVEGAIIRLGYGWGNYADAKAQRNINECKRLGIPFGIYWYSYAYDANCARAEGNDVAAKLRQMGVSPNDLKYPVYYDLEKWTWAGHTPPTNPNVYSGMADAWYGALQFAGYKNLGVYSYTSYLQGPLNNSNIYAKTRWVAQYGAQMEFPSFGTNDRGWQYTSSGHINGISGSVDMNAFGSKNYAQDSSVIDVRKMPVVSVPDGNYFINVRFKVASSVDISGASTSDSTTIQLYSGNGSKAQQFKFSKQSDGSYVITNVNSDKALDVRGAAAGNNSVVQQYAINGTNAQRWFIRDSGAGYYLQSALGNWVLDLSGGNTSNGTAIRLYAPNGTQAQRFVVSSSEVSVPVNAAVNIKSAGKSNLVFDVPGASTANSARIQLYAANGTNAQKFRFQQIGNGTYNIVNVNSGKVLDVYGASASNGAVLQQYDSNGTVAQQWTVRNYGDGKISLMSVNANKAIDVPGANYSSNVALQLYSPNDTAAQQWIIEKSKTMRDRLNEQAAKHRQDLPDGTYSFGSKLKTNMKMDVYGASRSDCANVQLWTGNGTNAQRWRVSHDDNGYVTLTSANSDKALDVYGASTANGANAQQYASNGTYAQKWIAIKNSDGSYTFQSALAENKVLDVSGASTSNGANVQLYTANGTDAQKWVK
;
A
#
# COMPACT_ATOMS: atom_id res chain seq x y z
N MET A 1 25.07 -14.39 38.11
CA MET A 1 24.39 -14.94 36.92
C MET A 1 25.44 -15.33 35.88
N ILE A 2 25.07 -16.27 35.02
CA ILE A 2 25.92 -16.75 33.93
C ILE A 2 25.16 -16.65 32.59
N ASP A 3 25.87 -16.54 31.46
CA ASP A 3 25.29 -16.86 30.19
C ASP A 3 25.99 -18.06 29.53
N VAL A 4 25.18 -18.87 28.86
CA VAL A 4 25.61 -20.20 28.42
C VAL A 4 25.09 -20.54 27.01
N SER A 5 25.86 -21.35 26.33
CA SER A 5 25.53 -21.91 25.01
C SER A 5 26.00 -23.37 24.91
N SER A 6 26.01 -23.90 23.71
CA SER A 6 26.62 -25.21 23.43
C SER A 6 28.13 -25.27 23.73
N TRP A 7 28.80 -24.12 23.85
CA TRP A 7 30.22 -24.04 24.18
C TRP A 7 30.54 -24.53 25.59
N GLN A 8 29.60 -24.38 26.55
CA GLN A 8 29.76 -24.88 27.91
C GLN A 8 29.42 -26.37 28.06
N GLY A 9 29.06 -27.06 26.98
CA GLY A 9 28.73 -28.46 26.95
C GLY A 9 27.52 -28.83 27.83
N ASP A 10 27.61 -29.93 28.57
CA ASP A 10 26.56 -30.39 29.47
C ASP A 10 26.75 -29.81 30.87
N VAL A 11 26.09 -28.71 31.12
CA VAL A 11 26.11 -28.04 32.43
C VAL A 11 25.39 -28.91 33.48
N ASP A 12 26.05 -29.19 34.61
CA ASP A 12 25.39 -29.72 35.83
C ASP A 12 24.72 -28.58 36.60
N TRP A 13 23.49 -28.26 36.19
CA TRP A 13 22.75 -27.15 36.71
C TRP A 13 22.44 -27.24 38.22
N ALA A 14 22.41 -28.47 38.79
CA ALA A 14 22.23 -28.65 40.24
C ALA A 14 23.48 -28.17 40.98
N LYS A 15 24.67 -28.55 40.53
CA LYS A 15 25.92 -28.04 41.08
C LYS A 15 26.12 -26.57 40.86
N ALA A 16 25.79 -26.06 39.65
CA ALA A 16 25.90 -24.64 39.36
C ALA A 16 25.00 -23.79 40.28
N LYS A 17 23.77 -24.24 40.54
CA LYS A 17 22.88 -23.59 41.51
C LYS A 17 23.44 -23.63 42.93
N ALA A 18 23.99 -24.77 43.34
CA ALA A 18 24.60 -24.90 44.69
C ALA A 18 25.86 -24.03 44.84
N ASP A 19 26.55 -23.72 43.73
CA ASP A 19 27.71 -22.83 43.67
C ASP A 19 27.34 -21.33 43.53
N GLY A 20 26.04 -21.01 43.64
CA GLY A 20 25.55 -19.62 43.73
C GLY A 20 25.08 -19.03 42.42
N VAL A 21 24.76 -19.83 41.38
CA VAL A 21 24.13 -19.34 40.18
C VAL A 21 22.66 -19.00 40.46
N GLU A 22 22.36 -17.70 40.49
CA GLU A 22 21.03 -17.15 40.76
C GLU A 22 20.17 -17.00 39.54
N GLY A 23 20.74 -17.10 38.32
CA GLY A 23 20.01 -16.99 37.09
C GLY A 23 20.91 -17.21 35.86
N ALA A 24 20.29 -17.38 34.71
CA ALA A 24 20.99 -17.70 33.45
C ALA A 24 20.40 -16.95 32.24
N ILE A 25 21.28 -16.61 31.31
CA ILE A 25 20.87 -16.23 29.94
C ILE A 25 21.32 -17.33 28.98
N ILE A 26 20.39 -17.93 28.26
CA ILE A 26 20.65 -19.16 27.46
C ILE A 26 20.61 -18.81 25.97
N ARG A 27 21.66 -19.16 25.22
CA ARG A 27 21.61 -19.04 23.75
C ARG A 27 20.54 -19.96 23.17
N LEU A 28 19.53 -19.37 22.53
CA LEU A 28 18.49 -20.13 21.83
C LEU A 28 18.95 -20.63 20.47
N GLY A 29 19.72 -19.80 19.77
CA GLY A 29 20.19 -20.05 18.44
C GLY A 29 20.89 -18.84 17.81
N TYR A 30 21.02 -18.85 16.47
CA TYR A 30 21.72 -17.82 15.73
C TYR A 30 21.28 -17.73 14.26
N GLY A 31 21.42 -16.55 13.68
CA GLY A 31 21.19 -16.29 12.27
C GLY A 31 19.74 -16.45 11.79
N TRP A 32 19.55 -16.17 10.50
CA TRP A 32 18.26 -16.39 9.83
C TRP A 32 18.26 -17.76 9.15
N GLY A 33 17.58 -18.69 9.54
CA GLY A 33 17.57 -20.05 8.97
C GLY A 33 17.23 -21.07 10.03
N ASN A 34 16.73 -20.55 11.17
CA ASN A 34 16.21 -21.35 12.25
C ASN A 34 17.25 -22.26 12.91
N TYR A 35 18.49 -21.80 13.04
CA TYR A 35 19.58 -22.53 13.68
C TYR A 35 19.45 -22.51 15.21
N ALA A 36 19.06 -23.63 15.80
CA ALA A 36 18.98 -23.77 17.25
C ALA A 36 20.36 -24.07 17.86
N ASP A 37 20.63 -23.54 19.05
CA ASP A 37 21.75 -23.99 19.85
C ASP A 37 21.49 -25.44 20.33
N ALA A 38 22.49 -26.32 20.19
CA ALA A 38 22.34 -27.74 20.47
C ALA A 38 22.02 -28.06 21.95
N LYS A 39 22.33 -27.15 22.87
CA LYS A 39 22.08 -27.32 24.31
C LYS A 39 20.90 -26.46 24.83
N ALA A 40 20.28 -25.64 23.99
CA ALA A 40 19.21 -24.74 24.42
C ALA A 40 18.07 -25.47 25.14
N GLN A 41 17.49 -26.48 24.52
CA GLN A 41 16.35 -27.22 25.09
C GLN A 41 16.70 -27.85 26.43
N ARG A 42 17.88 -28.45 26.54
CA ARG A 42 18.36 -29.05 27.79
C ARG A 42 18.52 -28.01 28.88
N ASN A 43 19.20 -26.91 28.58
CA ASN A 43 19.46 -25.85 29.56
C ASN A 43 18.16 -25.19 30.03
N ILE A 44 17.20 -24.93 29.15
CA ILE A 44 15.87 -24.42 29.48
C ILE A 44 15.13 -25.38 30.42
N ASN A 45 15.10 -26.67 30.09
CA ASN A 45 14.41 -27.69 30.90
C ASN A 45 15.01 -27.79 32.31
N GLU A 46 16.33 -27.77 32.43
CA GLU A 46 17.02 -27.83 33.70
C GLU A 46 16.81 -26.57 34.54
N CYS A 47 16.83 -25.38 33.94
CA CYS A 47 16.50 -24.15 34.62
C CYS A 47 15.05 -24.19 35.16
N LYS A 48 14.09 -24.63 34.32
CA LYS A 48 12.70 -24.82 34.76
C LYS A 48 12.59 -25.84 35.92
N ARG A 49 13.22 -26.99 35.78
CA ARG A 49 13.19 -28.06 36.77
C ARG A 49 13.74 -27.61 38.15
N LEU A 50 14.81 -26.83 38.13
CA LEU A 50 15.48 -26.36 39.32
C LEU A 50 14.97 -25.01 39.84
N GLY A 51 14.03 -24.36 39.13
CA GLY A 51 13.54 -23.03 39.45
C GLY A 51 14.63 -21.95 39.37
N ILE A 52 15.56 -22.09 38.44
CA ILE A 52 16.56 -21.07 38.12
C ILE A 52 15.93 -20.06 37.17
N PRO A 53 15.81 -18.78 37.52
CA PRO A 53 15.30 -17.74 36.65
C PRO A 53 16.18 -17.64 35.37
N PHE A 54 15.56 -17.53 34.21
CA PHE A 54 16.33 -17.45 32.96
C PHE A 54 15.77 -16.45 31.97
N GLY A 55 16.63 -16.00 31.07
CA GLY A 55 16.37 -15.30 29.82
C GLY A 55 17.01 -16.02 28.64
N ILE A 56 16.89 -15.44 27.51
CA ILE A 56 17.33 -16.03 26.24
C ILE A 56 18.16 -15.02 25.45
N TYR A 57 19.13 -15.46 24.65
CA TYR A 57 19.73 -14.62 23.63
C TYR A 57 19.79 -15.32 22.28
N TRP A 58 19.78 -14.49 21.24
CA TRP A 58 19.90 -14.90 19.83
C TRP A 58 21.05 -14.16 19.17
N TYR A 59 22.07 -14.87 18.75
CA TYR A 59 23.23 -14.31 18.08
C TYR A 59 22.87 -13.93 16.64
N SER A 60 22.94 -12.65 16.29
CA SER A 60 22.51 -12.15 15.00
C SER A 60 23.57 -12.23 13.92
N TYR A 61 23.18 -12.70 12.76
CA TYR A 61 23.90 -12.55 11.50
C TYR A 61 23.16 -11.65 10.51
N ALA A 62 22.13 -10.95 10.93
CA ALA A 62 21.35 -10.09 10.06
C ALA A 62 22.18 -8.91 9.54
N TYR A 63 21.95 -8.53 8.30
CA TYR A 63 22.59 -7.40 7.64
C TYR A 63 21.58 -6.33 7.18
N ASP A 64 20.28 -6.61 7.28
CA ASP A 64 19.17 -5.69 7.03
C ASP A 64 17.93 -6.00 7.88
N ALA A 65 16.91 -5.16 7.78
CA ALA A 65 15.68 -5.29 8.55
C ALA A 65 14.85 -6.55 8.18
N ASN A 66 14.98 -7.07 6.96
CA ASN A 66 14.26 -8.28 6.54
C ASN A 66 14.88 -9.53 7.16
N CYS A 67 16.21 -9.62 7.14
CA CYS A 67 16.95 -10.67 7.82
C CYS A 67 16.70 -10.63 9.33
N ALA A 68 16.72 -9.44 9.94
CA ALA A 68 16.41 -9.27 11.37
C ALA A 68 14.98 -9.71 11.72
N ARG A 69 14.01 -9.43 10.85
CA ARG A 69 12.63 -9.92 11.03
C ARG A 69 12.56 -11.44 10.92
N ALA A 70 13.29 -12.04 9.98
CA ALA A 70 13.37 -13.50 9.84
C ALA A 70 13.94 -14.12 11.12
N GLU A 71 15.05 -13.60 11.66
CA GLU A 71 15.61 -14.03 12.95
C GLU A 71 14.59 -13.90 14.09
N GLY A 72 13.84 -12.79 14.16
CA GLY A 72 12.79 -12.61 15.17
C GLY A 72 11.67 -13.65 15.08
N ASN A 73 11.27 -14.03 13.86
CA ASN A 73 10.31 -15.11 13.63
C ASN A 73 10.87 -16.47 14.03
N ASP A 74 12.14 -16.74 13.74
CA ASP A 74 12.84 -17.97 14.13
C ASP A 74 12.93 -18.10 15.65
N VAL A 75 13.27 -17.01 16.36
CA VAL A 75 13.26 -16.96 17.82
C VAL A 75 11.89 -17.31 18.37
N ALA A 76 10.83 -16.67 17.86
CA ALA A 76 9.47 -16.94 18.31
C ALA A 76 9.03 -18.38 18.06
N ALA A 77 9.40 -18.95 16.90
CA ALA A 77 9.11 -20.33 16.55
C ALA A 77 9.85 -21.31 17.48
N LYS A 78 11.14 -21.06 17.75
CA LYS A 78 11.96 -21.90 18.64
C LYS A 78 11.48 -21.86 20.09
N LEU A 79 11.13 -20.67 20.61
CA LEU A 79 10.57 -20.55 21.95
C LEU A 79 9.29 -21.37 22.10
N ARG A 80 8.38 -21.32 21.11
CA ARG A 80 7.17 -22.14 21.10
C ARG A 80 7.50 -23.63 21.02
N GLN A 81 8.41 -24.02 20.12
CA GLN A 81 8.84 -25.42 19.95
C GLN A 81 9.44 -26.00 21.25
N MET A 82 10.20 -25.17 21.99
CA MET A 82 10.84 -25.56 23.25
C MET A 82 9.93 -25.37 24.46
N GLY A 83 8.66 -25.04 24.27
CA GLY A 83 7.68 -24.89 25.33
C GLY A 83 7.96 -23.71 26.27
N VAL A 84 8.57 -22.64 25.75
CA VAL A 84 8.84 -21.40 26.53
C VAL A 84 7.77 -20.37 26.22
N SER A 85 6.94 -20.08 27.21
CA SER A 85 5.97 -19.00 27.17
C SER A 85 6.59 -17.67 27.64
N PRO A 86 6.00 -16.52 27.32
CA PRO A 86 6.45 -15.22 27.85
C PRO A 86 6.54 -15.17 29.38
N ASN A 87 5.69 -15.93 30.10
CA ASN A 87 5.66 -15.97 31.55
C ASN A 87 6.80 -16.81 32.19
N ASP A 88 7.43 -17.67 31.38
CA ASP A 88 8.59 -18.45 31.87
C ASP A 88 9.86 -17.59 31.96
N LEU A 89 9.91 -16.50 31.19
CA LEU A 89 11.09 -15.64 31.07
C LEU A 89 11.11 -14.57 32.14
N LYS A 90 12.07 -14.69 33.07
CA LYS A 90 12.34 -13.70 34.14
C LYS A 90 13.29 -12.60 33.65
N TYR A 91 14.13 -12.91 32.67
CA TYR A 91 15.01 -11.98 31.99
C TYR A 91 14.59 -11.85 30.54
N PRO A 92 14.99 -10.76 29.85
CA PRO A 92 14.62 -10.53 28.47
C PRO A 92 15.00 -11.64 27.48
N VAL A 93 14.35 -11.61 26.32
CA VAL A 93 14.91 -12.18 25.08
C VAL A 93 15.82 -11.11 24.49
N TYR A 94 17.11 -11.41 24.40
CA TYR A 94 18.11 -10.47 23.95
C TYR A 94 18.44 -10.67 22.48
N TYR A 95 18.47 -9.57 21.74
CA TYR A 95 19.03 -9.49 20.40
C TYR A 95 20.51 -9.18 20.53
N ASP A 96 21.35 -10.17 20.28
CA ASP A 96 22.79 -10.09 20.42
C ASP A 96 23.39 -9.57 19.12
N LEU A 97 23.85 -8.31 19.15
CA LEU A 97 24.40 -7.56 18.02
C LEU A 97 25.88 -7.34 18.19
N GLU A 98 26.67 -8.10 17.47
CA GLU A 98 28.13 -8.05 17.53
C GLU A 98 28.74 -8.00 16.12
N LYS A 99 30.07 -7.86 16.06
CA LYS A 99 30.81 -8.05 14.82
C LYS A 99 30.84 -9.54 14.47
N TRP A 100 30.43 -9.88 13.26
CA TRP A 100 30.39 -11.25 12.80
C TRP A 100 31.03 -11.38 11.41
N THR A 101 31.33 -12.61 10.99
CA THR A 101 31.75 -12.97 9.64
C THR A 101 30.92 -14.14 9.16
N TRP A 102 30.29 -14.00 7.99
CA TRP A 102 29.51 -15.06 7.36
C TRP A 102 29.76 -15.02 5.85
N ALA A 103 29.85 -16.18 5.19
CA ALA A 103 30.13 -16.24 3.76
C ALA A 103 29.09 -15.43 2.94
N GLY A 104 29.57 -14.49 2.13
CA GLY A 104 28.74 -13.68 1.23
C GLY A 104 28.10 -12.43 1.82
N HIS A 105 28.22 -12.18 3.13
CA HIS A 105 27.66 -10.99 3.78
C HIS A 105 28.64 -10.37 4.78
N THR A 106 28.44 -9.11 5.08
CA THR A 106 29.20 -8.35 6.10
C THR A 106 28.22 -7.63 7.03
N PRO A 107 28.56 -7.47 8.33
CA PRO A 107 27.75 -6.70 9.23
C PRO A 107 27.64 -5.23 8.78
N PRO A 108 26.48 -4.59 8.95
CA PRO A 108 26.33 -3.17 8.68
C PRO A 108 27.31 -2.32 9.51
N THR A 109 27.67 -1.15 8.99
CA THR A 109 28.45 -0.15 9.74
C THR A 109 27.63 1.09 10.05
N ASN A 110 26.46 1.23 9.43
CA ASN A 110 25.58 2.38 9.61
C ASN A 110 24.60 2.14 10.78
N PRO A 111 24.63 2.98 11.84
CA PRO A 111 23.76 2.82 13.01
C PRO A 111 22.25 2.86 12.70
N ASN A 112 21.84 3.56 11.63
CA ASN A 112 20.43 3.60 11.25
C ASN A 112 19.93 2.27 10.65
N VAL A 113 20.83 1.50 10.01
CA VAL A 113 20.50 0.15 9.55
C VAL A 113 20.22 -0.76 10.74
N TYR A 114 21.10 -0.73 11.76
CA TYR A 114 20.90 -1.48 12.99
C TYR A 114 19.65 -1.05 13.76
N SER A 115 19.34 0.26 13.77
CA SER A 115 18.09 0.76 14.34
C SER A 115 16.85 0.11 13.68
N GLY A 116 16.83 0.06 12.34
CA GLY A 116 15.77 -0.62 11.59
C GLY A 116 15.73 -2.13 11.81
N MET A 117 16.88 -2.78 11.94
CA MET A 117 17.01 -4.20 12.28
C MET A 117 16.40 -4.50 13.66
N ALA A 118 16.77 -3.72 14.68
CA ALA A 118 16.24 -3.89 16.04
C ALA A 118 14.72 -3.72 16.05
N ASP A 119 14.17 -2.70 15.36
CA ASP A 119 12.73 -2.49 15.27
C ASP A 119 12.02 -3.66 14.58
N ALA A 120 12.60 -4.21 13.51
CA ALA A 120 12.05 -5.35 12.78
C ALA A 120 12.04 -6.64 13.63
N TRP A 121 13.13 -6.91 14.36
CA TRP A 121 13.25 -8.05 15.26
C TRP A 121 12.28 -7.92 16.45
N TYR A 122 12.23 -6.75 17.10
CA TYR A 122 11.28 -6.45 18.16
C TYR A 122 9.83 -6.63 17.70
N GLY A 123 9.50 -6.11 16.51
CA GLY A 123 8.18 -6.25 15.94
C GLY A 123 7.75 -7.70 15.74
N ALA A 124 8.65 -8.58 15.29
CA ALA A 124 8.38 -10.00 15.11
C ALA A 124 8.10 -10.71 16.46
N LEU A 125 8.90 -10.44 17.49
CA LEU A 125 8.71 -11.03 18.80
C LEU A 125 7.51 -10.47 19.56
N GLN A 126 7.28 -9.17 19.48
CA GLN A 126 6.09 -8.54 20.06
C GLN A 126 4.82 -9.07 19.41
N PHE A 127 4.84 -9.30 18.10
CA PHE A 127 3.75 -9.96 17.38
C PHE A 127 3.49 -11.36 17.92
N ALA A 128 4.55 -12.10 18.28
CA ALA A 128 4.45 -13.43 18.87
C ALA A 128 4.07 -13.43 20.37
N GLY A 129 3.93 -12.25 21.00
CA GLY A 129 3.53 -12.09 22.39
C GLY A 129 4.68 -11.89 23.37
N TYR A 130 5.94 -11.94 22.93
CA TYR A 130 7.11 -11.70 23.79
C TYR A 130 7.40 -10.20 23.86
N LYS A 131 7.25 -9.61 25.05
CA LYS A 131 7.40 -8.17 25.26
C LYS A 131 8.65 -7.79 26.04
N ASN A 132 9.17 -8.71 26.86
CA ASN A 132 10.39 -8.52 27.63
C ASN A 132 11.59 -8.75 26.69
N LEU A 133 12.01 -7.69 26.00
CA LEU A 133 13.05 -7.72 24.96
C LEU A 133 14.20 -6.79 25.34
N GLY A 134 15.40 -7.12 24.90
CA GLY A 134 16.59 -6.30 25.09
C GLY A 134 17.56 -6.44 23.92
N VAL A 135 18.44 -5.47 23.75
CA VAL A 135 19.63 -5.58 22.93
C VAL A 135 20.80 -5.87 23.85
N TYR A 136 21.67 -6.81 23.43
CA TYR A 136 22.99 -7.02 23.97
C TYR A 136 24.05 -6.62 22.96
N SER A 137 25.14 -6.03 23.45
CA SER A 137 26.37 -5.86 22.70
C SER A 137 27.53 -5.48 23.63
N TYR A 138 28.73 -5.39 23.09
CA TYR A 138 29.90 -4.86 23.84
C TYR A 138 30.13 -3.37 23.57
N THR A 139 30.78 -2.69 24.54
CA THR A 139 30.89 -1.22 24.57
C THR A 139 31.47 -0.60 23.29
N SER A 140 32.55 -1.15 22.72
CA SER A 140 33.14 -0.58 21.51
C SER A 140 32.23 -0.72 20.28
N TYR A 141 31.38 -1.74 20.21
CA TYR A 141 30.41 -1.88 19.12
C TYR A 141 29.23 -0.93 19.29
N LEU A 142 28.78 -0.73 20.55
CA LEU A 142 27.76 0.27 20.88
C LEU A 142 28.23 1.69 20.57
N GLN A 143 29.48 2.01 20.81
CA GLN A 143 30.06 3.33 20.50
C GLN A 143 30.39 3.55 19.00
N GLY A 144 30.36 2.51 18.20
CA GLY A 144 30.63 2.49 16.76
C GLY A 144 29.39 2.19 15.93
N PRO A 145 29.30 0.98 15.33
CA PRO A 145 28.19 0.60 14.42
C PRO A 145 26.79 0.70 15.04
N LEU A 146 26.65 0.58 16.35
CA LEU A 146 25.38 0.65 17.08
C LEU A 146 25.11 2.02 17.73
N ASN A 147 25.88 3.05 17.40
CA ASN A 147 25.71 4.38 18.00
C ASN A 147 24.45 5.08 17.53
N ASN A 148 23.32 4.70 18.11
CA ASN A 148 21.99 5.19 17.76
C ASN A 148 21.09 5.22 19.01
N SER A 149 20.34 6.31 19.19
CA SER A 149 19.47 6.50 20.37
C SER A 149 18.40 5.41 20.53
N ASN A 150 17.85 4.89 19.42
CA ASN A 150 16.87 3.80 19.46
C ASN A 150 17.51 2.48 19.92
N ILE A 151 18.76 2.18 19.51
CA ILE A 151 19.51 1.03 19.99
C ILE A 151 19.81 1.21 21.49
N TYR A 152 20.30 2.38 21.91
CA TYR A 152 20.59 2.67 23.30
C TYR A 152 19.36 2.53 24.22
N ALA A 153 18.19 3.01 23.75
CA ALA A 153 16.93 2.84 24.46
C ALA A 153 16.53 1.36 24.64
N LYS A 154 16.93 0.48 23.72
CA LYS A 154 16.65 -0.96 23.74
C LYS A 154 17.73 -1.79 24.40
N THR A 155 18.94 -1.25 24.62
CA THR A 155 20.06 -1.98 25.22
C THR A 155 19.75 -2.26 26.68
N ARG A 156 19.79 -3.55 27.05
CA ARG A 156 19.49 -4.04 28.40
C ARG A 156 20.61 -4.90 28.99
N TRP A 157 21.64 -5.20 28.22
CA TRP A 157 22.77 -6.02 28.62
C TRP A 157 24.01 -5.57 27.84
N VAL A 158 25.12 -5.34 28.54
CA VAL A 158 26.37 -4.77 27.99
C VAL A 158 27.56 -5.58 28.45
N ALA A 159 28.43 -5.96 27.50
CA ALA A 159 29.72 -6.53 27.84
C ALA A 159 30.78 -5.43 27.93
N GLN A 160 31.41 -5.38 29.10
CA GLN A 160 32.62 -4.62 29.34
C GLN A 160 33.42 -5.33 30.41
N TYR A 161 34.48 -6.01 30.03
CA TYR A 161 35.27 -6.78 30.97
C TYR A 161 36.13 -5.88 31.83
N GLY A 162 36.03 -6.01 33.16
CA GLY A 162 36.74 -5.18 34.13
C GLY A 162 36.04 -5.09 35.48
N ALA A 163 36.55 -4.21 36.34
CA ALA A 163 36.05 -4.02 37.68
C ALA A 163 34.78 -3.16 37.76
N GLN A 164 34.49 -2.39 36.74
CA GLN A 164 33.30 -1.53 36.65
C GLN A 164 32.86 -1.31 35.20
N MET A 165 31.58 -1.04 35.02
CA MET A 165 31.05 -0.67 33.70
C MET A 165 31.11 0.85 33.55
N GLU A 166 31.89 1.30 32.56
CA GLU A 166 32.09 2.71 32.26
C GLU A 166 31.51 3.04 30.87
N PHE A 167 30.19 2.96 30.72
CA PHE A 167 29.53 3.37 29.48
C PHE A 167 28.66 4.60 29.74
N PRO A 168 29.11 5.81 29.36
CA PRO A 168 28.47 7.07 29.76
C PRO A 168 27.02 7.24 29.31
N SER A 169 26.62 6.57 28.22
CA SER A 169 25.27 6.65 27.66
C SER A 169 24.24 5.78 28.41
N PHE A 170 24.66 5.00 29.39
CA PHE A 170 23.78 4.17 30.21
C PHE A 170 23.82 4.64 31.67
N GLY A 171 22.67 4.91 32.24
CA GLY A 171 22.54 5.07 33.70
C GLY A 171 23.00 3.80 34.39
N THR A 172 23.71 3.96 35.48
CA THR A 172 24.65 3.00 36.06
C THR A 172 24.10 1.69 36.56
N ASN A 173 22.79 1.49 36.84
CA ASN A 173 22.29 0.31 37.55
C ASN A 173 21.06 -0.38 36.93
N ASP A 174 20.68 0.00 35.75
CA ASP A 174 19.42 -0.45 35.18
C ASP A 174 19.58 -1.56 34.14
N ARG A 175 20.81 -2.01 33.87
CA ARG A 175 21.13 -2.98 32.80
C ARG A 175 22.03 -4.09 33.31
N GLY A 176 21.96 -5.25 32.62
CA GLY A 176 22.88 -6.33 32.84
C GLY A 176 24.30 -5.95 32.41
N TRP A 177 25.29 -6.37 33.15
CA TRP A 177 26.70 -6.18 32.86
C TRP A 177 27.41 -7.54 32.82
N GLN A 178 27.90 -7.91 31.63
CA GLN A 178 28.81 -9.02 31.46
C GLN A 178 30.23 -8.51 31.75
N TYR A 179 30.79 -8.94 32.90
CA TYR A 179 32.03 -8.36 33.41
C TYR A 179 33.27 -9.22 33.18
N THR A 180 33.12 -10.50 32.83
CA THR A 180 34.22 -11.40 32.45
C THR A 180 33.71 -12.57 31.61
N SER A 181 34.57 -13.08 30.74
CA SER A 181 34.39 -14.33 29.99
C SER A 181 35.21 -15.49 30.49
N SER A 182 35.86 -15.33 31.67
CA SER A 182 36.77 -16.32 32.26
C SER A 182 36.35 -16.75 33.64
N GLY A 183 35.05 -16.71 33.98
CA GLY A 183 34.49 -17.18 35.22
C GLY A 183 34.57 -18.71 35.35
N HIS A 184 34.55 -19.19 36.59
CA HIS A 184 34.50 -20.61 36.91
C HIS A 184 33.32 -20.89 37.85
N ILE A 185 32.52 -21.90 37.51
CA ILE A 185 31.35 -22.34 38.28
C ILE A 185 31.40 -23.86 38.39
N ASN A 186 31.18 -24.40 39.58
CA ASN A 186 31.07 -25.85 39.74
C ASN A 186 29.90 -26.39 38.93
N GLY A 187 30.17 -27.46 38.17
CA GLY A 187 29.18 -28.05 37.27
C GLY A 187 29.31 -27.56 35.82
N ILE A 188 30.25 -26.64 35.53
CA ILE A 188 30.60 -26.20 34.19
C ILE A 188 32.05 -26.55 33.90
N SER A 189 32.31 -27.19 32.79
CA SER A 189 33.67 -27.51 32.36
C SER A 189 34.25 -26.32 31.54
N GLY A 190 35.36 -25.75 31.99
CA GLY A 190 36.00 -24.59 31.37
C GLY A 190 35.44 -23.25 31.86
N SER A 191 35.66 -22.21 31.07
CA SER A 191 35.23 -20.86 31.40
C SER A 191 33.78 -20.59 31.05
N VAL A 192 33.17 -19.70 31.81
CA VAL A 192 31.79 -19.24 31.56
C VAL A 192 31.70 -17.73 31.75
N ASP A 193 30.85 -17.10 30.96
CA ASP A 193 30.59 -15.66 31.06
C ASP A 193 29.81 -15.34 32.31
N MET A 194 30.31 -14.36 33.07
CA MET A 194 29.74 -13.94 34.35
C MET A 194 29.09 -12.58 34.22
N ASN A 195 27.90 -12.47 34.83
CA ASN A 195 27.05 -11.30 34.71
C ASN A 195 26.55 -10.80 36.06
N ALA A 196 26.41 -9.47 36.16
CA ALA A 196 25.71 -8.78 37.22
C ALA A 196 24.47 -8.08 36.65
N PHE A 197 23.28 -8.45 37.18
CA PHE A 197 22.04 -7.77 36.85
C PHE A 197 21.52 -7.06 38.09
N GLY A 198 21.09 -5.80 37.93
CA GLY A 198 20.51 -5.03 38.99
C GLY A 198 19.16 -5.58 39.46
N SER A 199 18.63 -5.03 40.53
CA SER A 199 17.36 -5.43 41.12
C SER A 199 16.12 -5.03 40.29
N LYS A 200 16.28 -4.30 39.18
CA LYS A 200 15.16 -3.92 38.30
C LYS A 200 14.61 -5.13 37.58
N ASN A 201 13.35 -5.41 37.88
CA ASN A 201 12.61 -6.46 37.21
C ASN A 201 12.21 -5.96 35.79
N TYR A 202 13.01 -6.26 34.78
CA TYR A 202 12.69 -5.95 33.36
C TYR A 202 11.56 -6.82 32.82
N ALA A 203 11.11 -7.83 33.57
CA ALA A 203 10.03 -8.72 33.14
C ALA A 203 8.66 -8.02 33.12
N GLN A 204 8.55 -6.84 33.67
CA GLN A 204 7.30 -6.08 33.64
C GLN A 204 7.56 -4.58 33.59
N ASP A 205 7.86 -4.04 32.42
CA ASP A 205 7.15 -2.84 32.03
C ASP A 205 5.80 -3.26 31.41
N SER A 206 5.00 -3.95 32.19
CA SER A 206 3.57 -4.01 31.99
C SER A 206 2.98 -2.71 32.54
N SER A 207 3.35 -1.58 31.95
CA SER A 207 2.43 -0.45 31.93
C SER A 207 1.17 -1.03 31.31
N VAL A 208 0.15 -1.26 32.13
CA VAL A 208 -1.18 -1.65 31.69
C VAL A 208 -1.53 -0.66 30.57
N ILE A 209 -1.57 -1.17 29.34
CA ILE A 209 -1.92 -0.31 28.21
C ILE A 209 -3.32 0.20 28.48
N ASP A 210 -3.43 1.47 28.83
CA ASP A 210 -4.73 2.10 29.03
C ASP A 210 -5.14 2.80 27.73
N VAL A 211 -5.88 2.07 26.88
CA VAL A 211 -6.34 2.60 25.61
C VAL A 211 -7.29 3.79 25.76
N ARG A 212 -7.87 4.01 26.94
CA ARG A 212 -8.75 5.16 27.20
C ARG A 212 -7.98 6.48 27.16
N LYS A 213 -6.66 6.42 27.37
CA LYS A 213 -5.74 7.58 27.27
C LYS A 213 -5.26 7.86 25.87
N MET A 214 -5.50 6.93 24.92
CA MET A 214 -5.12 7.11 23.52
C MET A 214 -6.10 8.06 22.81
N PRO A 215 -5.65 8.77 21.77
CA PRO A 215 -6.52 9.65 21.00
C PRO A 215 -7.74 8.90 20.44
N VAL A 216 -8.92 9.51 20.57
CA VAL A 216 -10.14 9.04 19.92
C VAL A 216 -10.07 9.47 18.45
N VAL A 217 -10.32 8.52 17.56
CA VAL A 217 -10.40 8.76 16.12
C VAL A 217 -11.84 8.92 15.72
N SER A 218 -12.14 9.99 15.00
CA SER A 218 -13.41 10.15 14.32
C SER A 218 -13.33 9.62 12.91
N VAL A 219 -14.27 8.77 12.52
CA VAL A 219 -14.54 8.39 11.13
C VAL A 219 -15.94 8.89 10.77
N PRO A 220 -16.20 9.31 9.52
CA PRO A 220 -17.54 9.68 9.08
C PRO A 220 -18.54 8.55 9.35
N ASP A 221 -19.82 8.91 9.61
CA ASP A 221 -20.90 7.92 9.63
C ASP A 221 -20.99 7.23 8.27
N GLY A 222 -21.27 5.94 8.26
CA GLY A 222 -21.35 5.15 7.01
C GLY A 222 -21.06 3.66 7.23
N ASN A 223 -20.99 2.93 6.14
CA ASN A 223 -20.73 1.50 6.16
C ASN A 223 -19.24 1.20 5.94
N TYR A 224 -18.69 0.32 6.77
CA TYR A 224 -17.27 -0.02 6.77
C TYR A 224 -17.05 -1.53 6.83
N PHE A 225 -15.93 -1.97 6.26
CA PHE A 225 -15.26 -3.21 6.60
C PHE A 225 -14.32 -2.98 7.78
N ILE A 226 -14.25 -3.94 8.69
CA ILE A 226 -13.27 -3.97 9.81
C ILE A 226 -12.32 -5.12 9.50
N ASN A 227 -11.09 -4.81 9.11
CA ASN A 227 -10.10 -5.82 8.75
C ASN A 227 -9.02 -5.93 9.83
N VAL A 228 -8.47 -7.13 10.00
CA VAL A 228 -7.32 -7.33 10.87
C VAL A 228 -6.09 -6.72 10.20
N ARG A 229 -5.40 -5.80 10.88
CA ARG A 229 -4.31 -5.01 10.28
C ARG A 229 -3.19 -5.85 9.69
N PHE A 230 -2.78 -6.91 10.34
CA PHE A 230 -1.67 -7.76 9.87
C PHE A 230 -2.09 -8.84 8.87
N LYS A 231 -3.40 -8.97 8.61
CA LYS A 231 -3.98 -9.83 7.58
C LYS A 231 -5.21 -9.15 6.97
N VAL A 232 -5.02 -8.08 6.23
CA VAL A 232 -6.10 -7.25 5.67
C VAL A 232 -7.02 -7.99 4.70
N ALA A 233 -6.62 -9.16 4.22
CA ALA A 233 -7.46 -10.06 3.44
C ALA A 233 -8.58 -10.72 4.26
N SER A 234 -8.58 -10.56 5.59
CA SER A 234 -9.57 -11.13 6.50
C SER A 234 -10.29 -10.03 7.28
N SER A 235 -11.61 -10.17 7.39
CA SER A 235 -12.52 -9.19 7.98
C SER A 235 -13.23 -9.76 9.20
N VAL A 236 -13.70 -8.87 10.08
CA VAL A 236 -14.71 -9.19 11.08
C VAL A 236 -16.00 -9.62 10.35
N ASP A 237 -16.59 -10.69 10.80
CA ASP A 237 -17.70 -11.35 10.12
C ASP A 237 -18.74 -11.84 11.15
N ILE A 238 -20.03 -11.74 10.82
CA ILE A 238 -21.09 -12.38 11.59
C ILE A 238 -21.17 -13.84 11.16
N SER A 239 -20.94 -14.75 12.10
CA SER A 239 -20.90 -16.19 11.87
C SER A 239 -22.13 -16.69 11.11
N GLY A 240 -21.90 -17.37 9.97
CA GLY A 240 -22.94 -17.90 9.11
C GLY A 240 -23.87 -16.87 8.48
N ALA A 241 -23.47 -15.58 8.43
CA ALA A 241 -24.33 -14.47 7.99
C ALA A 241 -25.69 -14.46 8.70
N SER A 242 -25.76 -14.95 9.93
CA SER A 242 -26.98 -15.03 10.74
C SER A 242 -27.56 -13.63 11.00
N THR A 243 -28.90 -13.56 11.08
CA THR A 243 -29.62 -12.35 11.53
C THR A 243 -30.16 -12.47 12.95
N SER A 244 -29.87 -13.59 13.64
CA SER A 244 -30.36 -13.85 14.99
C SER A 244 -29.55 -13.12 16.06
N ASP A 245 -30.22 -12.77 17.17
CA ASP A 245 -29.53 -12.30 18.37
C ASP A 245 -28.57 -13.36 18.90
N SER A 246 -27.56 -12.90 19.64
CA SER A 246 -26.54 -13.75 20.27
C SER A 246 -25.63 -14.50 19.30
N THR A 247 -25.68 -14.20 17.99
CA THR A 247 -24.70 -14.72 17.03
C THR A 247 -23.34 -14.08 17.28
N THR A 248 -22.31 -14.91 17.41
CA THR A 248 -20.93 -14.47 17.68
C THR A 248 -20.27 -13.87 16.43
N ILE A 249 -19.30 -13.02 16.67
CA ILE A 249 -18.42 -12.50 15.63
C ILE A 249 -17.16 -13.35 15.50
N GLN A 250 -16.65 -13.42 14.29
CA GLN A 250 -15.48 -14.21 13.93
C GLN A 250 -14.57 -13.46 12.94
N LEU A 251 -13.38 -13.99 12.73
CA LEU A 251 -12.56 -13.65 11.57
C LEU A 251 -12.94 -14.52 10.39
N TYR A 252 -13.10 -13.94 9.22
CA TYR A 252 -13.31 -14.67 7.99
C TYR A 252 -12.63 -14.01 6.79
N SER A 253 -12.27 -14.80 5.77
CA SER A 253 -11.72 -14.24 4.52
C SER A 253 -12.67 -13.21 3.92
N GLY A 254 -12.12 -12.09 3.48
CA GLY A 254 -12.88 -10.99 2.88
C GLY A 254 -13.64 -11.44 1.64
N ASN A 255 -14.97 -11.36 1.68
CA ASN A 255 -15.86 -11.73 0.58
C ASN A 255 -16.86 -10.63 0.20
N GLY A 256 -16.76 -9.46 0.85
CA GLY A 256 -17.58 -8.28 0.56
C GLY A 256 -19.06 -8.41 0.96
N SER A 257 -19.49 -9.51 1.60
CA SER A 257 -20.89 -9.74 1.97
C SER A 257 -21.38 -8.73 3.00
N LYS A 258 -22.70 -8.57 3.12
CA LYS A 258 -23.33 -7.72 4.14
C LYS A 258 -23.00 -8.17 5.57
N ALA A 259 -22.71 -9.46 5.80
CA ALA A 259 -22.27 -9.99 7.09
C ALA A 259 -20.91 -9.44 7.54
N GLN A 260 -20.10 -8.92 6.61
CA GLN A 260 -18.78 -8.30 6.84
C GLN A 260 -18.84 -6.78 6.79
N GLN A 261 -19.99 -6.18 6.56
CA GLN A 261 -20.19 -4.74 6.51
C GLN A 261 -20.85 -4.24 7.79
N PHE A 262 -20.31 -3.19 8.36
CA PHE A 262 -20.76 -2.62 9.62
C PHE A 262 -21.02 -1.12 9.45
N LYS A 263 -22.21 -0.68 9.83
CA LYS A 263 -22.58 0.72 9.88
C LYS A 263 -22.09 1.33 11.19
N PHE A 264 -21.28 2.36 11.07
CA PHE A 264 -20.80 3.15 12.17
C PHE A 264 -21.70 4.36 12.35
N SER A 265 -22.30 4.52 13.52
CA SER A 265 -23.16 5.64 13.88
C SER A 265 -22.58 6.34 15.11
N LYS A 266 -22.00 7.54 14.91
CA LYS A 266 -21.32 8.30 15.96
C LYS A 266 -22.31 8.82 16.98
N GLN A 267 -21.93 8.74 18.24
CA GLN A 267 -22.71 9.25 19.36
C GLN A 267 -22.11 10.58 19.87
N SER A 268 -22.89 11.30 20.68
CA SER A 268 -22.51 12.60 21.21
C SER A 268 -21.27 12.55 22.14
N ASP A 269 -20.98 11.40 22.75
CA ASP A 269 -19.81 11.17 23.61
C ASP A 269 -18.56 10.74 22.81
N GLY A 270 -18.64 10.70 21.48
CA GLY A 270 -17.57 10.29 20.59
C GLY A 270 -17.45 8.77 20.40
N SER A 271 -18.29 7.97 21.08
CA SER A 271 -18.39 6.55 20.82
C SER A 271 -19.21 6.28 19.53
N TYR A 272 -19.24 5.02 19.10
CA TYR A 272 -20.05 4.53 18.00
C TYR A 272 -20.95 3.40 18.43
N VAL A 273 -22.18 3.40 17.94
CA VAL A 273 -22.96 2.17 17.81
C VAL A 273 -22.58 1.58 16.45
N ILE A 274 -22.09 0.34 16.47
CA ILE A 274 -21.63 -0.36 15.27
C ILE A 274 -22.63 -1.47 14.98
N THR A 275 -23.41 -1.34 13.89
CA THR A 275 -24.44 -2.32 13.53
C THR A 275 -24.05 -3.10 12.27
N ASN A 276 -24.35 -4.38 12.24
CA ASN A 276 -24.13 -5.19 11.03
C ASN A 276 -25.16 -4.86 9.94
N VAL A 277 -24.70 -4.66 8.70
CA VAL A 277 -25.55 -4.25 7.56
C VAL A 277 -26.53 -5.36 7.12
N ASN A 278 -26.26 -6.63 7.46
CA ASN A 278 -27.16 -7.74 7.13
C ASN A 278 -28.32 -7.89 8.10
N SER A 279 -28.11 -7.59 9.39
CA SER A 279 -29.05 -7.89 10.47
C SER A 279 -29.64 -6.67 11.16
N ASP A 280 -29.03 -5.47 10.93
CA ASP A 280 -29.30 -4.22 11.66
C ASP A 280 -29.08 -4.33 13.18
N LYS A 281 -28.34 -5.36 13.65
CA LYS A 281 -28.04 -5.60 15.05
C LYS A 281 -26.69 -5.00 15.45
N ALA A 282 -26.61 -4.50 16.69
CA ALA A 282 -25.41 -3.90 17.21
C ALA A 282 -24.35 -4.94 17.62
N LEU A 283 -23.08 -4.58 17.45
CA LEU A 283 -21.95 -5.25 18.07
C LEU A 283 -22.07 -5.10 19.60
N ASP A 284 -22.14 -6.21 20.32
CA ASP A 284 -22.57 -6.26 21.71
C ASP A 284 -21.64 -7.16 22.55
N VAL A 285 -21.26 -6.69 23.72
CA VAL A 285 -20.58 -7.52 24.73
C VAL A 285 -21.66 -8.28 25.52
N ARG A 286 -21.72 -9.60 25.32
CA ARG A 286 -22.75 -10.45 25.94
C ARG A 286 -22.90 -10.22 27.43
N GLY A 287 -24.12 -9.85 27.85
CA GLY A 287 -24.44 -9.61 29.25
C GLY A 287 -23.70 -8.44 29.88
N ALA A 288 -23.11 -7.55 29.12
CA ALA A 288 -22.21 -6.48 29.59
C ALA A 288 -21.06 -7.00 30.47
N ALA A 289 -20.71 -8.28 30.38
CA ALA A 289 -19.68 -8.94 31.17
C ALA A 289 -18.29 -8.67 30.57
N ALA A 290 -17.70 -7.53 30.94
CA ALA A 290 -16.39 -7.14 30.45
C ALA A 290 -15.27 -7.91 31.18
N GLY A 291 -14.47 -8.65 30.42
CA GLY A 291 -13.34 -9.44 30.94
C GLY A 291 -12.55 -10.07 29.80
N ASN A 292 -11.44 -10.73 30.15
CA ASN A 292 -10.68 -11.51 29.17
C ASN A 292 -11.54 -12.66 28.62
N ASN A 293 -11.53 -12.82 27.31
CA ASN A 293 -12.32 -13.80 26.55
C ASN A 293 -13.84 -13.61 26.61
N SER A 294 -14.34 -12.43 27.02
CA SER A 294 -15.77 -12.15 26.96
C SER A 294 -16.28 -12.21 25.54
N VAL A 295 -17.43 -12.83 25.37
CA VAL A 295 -18.04 -13.05 24.06
C VAL A 295 -18.54 -11.73 23.50
N VAL A 296 -18.14 -11.44 22.26
CA VAL A 296 -18.71 -10.37 21.46
C VAL A 296 -19.66 -11.00 20.42
N GLN A 297 -20.83 -10.45 20.29
CA GLN A 297 -21.95 -10.96 19.50
C GLN A 297 -22.65 -9.83 18.76
N GLN A 298 -23.60 -10.13 17.90
CA GLN A 298 -24.63 -9.18 17.50
C GLN A 298 -25.86 -9.33 18.37
N TYR A 299 -26.50 -8.22 18.70
CA TYR A 299 -27.75 -8.20 19.49
C TYR A 299 -28.61 -7.00 19.11
N ALA A 300 -29.93 -7.12 19.33
CA ALA A 300 -30.87 -6.01 19.13
C ALA A 300 -30.39 -4.74 19.84
N ILE A 301 -30.51 -3.59 19.18
CA ILE A 301 -30.07 -2.30 19.73
C ILE A 301 -30.83 -2.01 21.02
N ASN A 302 -30.13 -1.79 22.12
CA ASN A 302 -30.70 -1.57 23.45
C ASN A 302 -30.17 -0.33 24.18
N GLY A 303 -29.27 0.43 23.53
CA GLY A 303 -28.71 1.69 24.05
C GLY A 303 -27.72 1.58 25.21
N THR A 304 -27.31 0.38 25.61
CA THR A 304 -26.38 0.16 26.72
C THR A 304 -24.92 0.37 26.32
N ASN A 305 -24.03 0.53 27.31
CA ASN A 305 -22.59 0.63 27.08
C ASN A 305 -21.98 -0.66 26.51
N ALA A 306 -22.65 -1.81 26.61
CA ALA A 306 -22.22 -3.06 25.97
C ALA A 306 -22.19 -2.96 24.44
N GLN A 307 -22.93 -2.00 23.85
CA GLN A 307 -23.06 -1.77 22.42
C GLN A 307 -22.32 -0.51 21.93
N ARG A 308 -21.53 0.12 22.79
CA ARG A 308 -20.80 1.34 22.47
C ARG A 308 -19.31 1.08 22.37
N TRP A 309 -18.69 1.64 21.32
CA TRP A 309 -17.31 1.38 20.95
C TRP A 309 -16.57 2.69 20.63
N PHE A 310 -15.37 2.85 21.15
CA PHE A 310 -14.47 3.94 20.77
C PHE A 310 -13.41 3.41 19.80
N ILE A 311 -13.08 4.21 18.78
CA ILE A 311 -11.95 3.94 17.90
C ILE A 311 -10.75 4.66 18.49
N ARG A 312 -9.71 3.94 18.90
CA ARG A 312 -8.52 4.50 19.51
C ARG A 312 -7.32 4.38 18.60
N ASP A 313 -6.60 5.49 18.40
CA ASP A 313 -5.38 5.48 17.59
C ASP A 313 -4.23 4.83 18.38
N SER A 314 -3.69 3.76 17.82
CA SER A 314 -2.53 3.08 18.39
C SER A 314 -1.21 3.48 17.72
N GLY A 315 -1.25 4.38 16.73
CA GLY A 315 -0.13 4.69 15.83
C GLY A 315 0.06 3.66 14.71
N ALA A 316 -0.52 2.44 14.86
CA ALA A 316 -0.36 1.35 13.89
C ALA A 316 -1.60 0.43 13.92
N GLY A 317 -2.66 0.82 13.22
CA GLY A 317 -4.00 0.24 13.34
C GLY A 317 -4.78 0.83 14.51
N TYR A 318 -6.03 0.49 14.64
CA TYR A 318 -6.94 0.97 15.66
C TYR A 318 -7.24 -0.11 16.69
N TYR A 319 -7.40 0.30 17.96
CA TYR A 319 -8.15 -0.48 18.91
C TYR A 319 -9.64 -0.14 18.78
N LEU A 320 -10.50 -1.14 18.76
CA LEU A 320 -11.93 -0.97 18.96
C LEU A 320 -12.22 -1.22 20.45
N GLN A 321 -12.31 -0.14 21.23
CA GLN A 321 -12.44 -0.17 22.69
C GLN A 321 -13.92 -0.19 23.07
N SER A 322 -14.30 -1.12 23.95
CA SER A 322 -15.65 -1.14 24.55
C SER A 322 -15.83 0.00 25.56
N ALA A 323 -17.00 0.63 25.56
CA ALA A 323 -17.37 1.63 26.56
C ALA A 323 -17.52 1.03 27.99
N LEU A 324 -17.44 -0.29 28.14
CA LEU A 324 -17.42 -0.97 29.45
C LEU A 324 -16.09 -0.81 30.20
N GLY A 325 -15.08 -0.19 29.62
CA GLY A 325 -13.81 0.09 30.28
C GLY A 325 -12.58 -0.08 29.39
N ASN A 326 -11.47 -0.46 30.00
CA ASN A 326 -10.20 -0.68 29.30
C ASN A 326 -10.16 -2.08 28.66
N TRP A 327 -11.08 -2.34 27.72
CA TRP A 327 -11.26 -3.61 27.03
C TRP A 327 -11.35 -3.37 25.54
N VAL A 328 -10.72 -4.22 24.74
CA VAL A 328 -10.67 -4.07 23.28
C VAL A 328 -11.06 -5.36 22.57
N LEU A 329 -11.47 -5.25 21.30
CA LEU A 329 -11.62 -6.42 20.44
C LEU A 329 -10.25 -7.11 20.28
N ASP A 330 -10.27 -8.43 20.33
CA ASP A 330 -9.09 -9.29 20.27
C ASP A 330 -9.37 -10.52 19.41
N LEU A 331 -8.46 -10.80 18.49
CA LEU A 331 -8.49 -12.04 17.71
C LEU A 331 -7.91 -13.17 18.56
N SER A 332 -8.74 -14.10 18.94
CA SER A 332 -8.42 -15.17 19.88
C SER A 332 -7.12 -15.90 19.51
N GLY A 333 -6.13 -15.80 20.42
CA GLY A 333 -4.80 -16.38 20.22
C GLY A 333 -4.01 -15.84 19.02
N GLY A 334 -4.43 -14.73 18.40
CA GLY A 334 -3.82 -14.21 17.18
C GLY A 334 -3.96 -15.15 15.97
N ASN A 335 -4.87 -16.14 16.04
CA ASN A 335 -5.06 -17.12 14.97
C ASN A 335 -5.80 -16.48 13.79
N THR A 336 -5.26 -16.65 12.57
CA THR A 336 -5.78 -16.04 11.35
C THR A 336 -6.63 -16.97 10.49
N SER A 337 -7.00 -18.14 11.00
CA SER A 337 -7.88 -19.08 10.30
C SER A 337 -9.33 -18.56 10.27
N ASN A 338 -10.07 -18.89 9.22
CA ASN A 338 -11.51 -18.61 9.16
C ASN A 338 -12.22 -19.28 10.33
N GLY A 339 -13.19 -18.57 10.89
CA GLY A 339 -13.95 -19.03 12.07
C GLY A 339 -13.28 -18.73 13.40
N THR A 340 -12.08 -18.11 13.42
CA THR A 340 -11.45 -17.69 14.67
C THR A 340 -12.31 -16.66 15.38
N ALA A 341 -12.65 -16.93 16.65
CA ALA A 341 -13.47 -16.04 17.45
C ALA A 341 -12.79 -14.70 17.71
N ILE A 342 -13.54 -13.62 17.59
CA ILE A 342 -13.14 -12.29 18.05
C ILE A 342 -13.85 -12.05 19.39
N ARG A 343 -13.08 -11.65 20.40
CA ARG A 343 -13.54 -11.54 21.79
C ARG A 343 -13.11 -10.21 22.38
N LEU A 344 -13.64 -9.89 23.53
CA LEU A 344 -13.13 -8.80 24.35
C LEU A 344 -11.93 -9.29 25.18
N TYR A 345 -10.90 -8.47 25.23
CA TYR A 345 -9.68 -8.77 26.02
C TYR A 345 -9.04 -7.49 26.55
N ALA A 346 -8.26 -7.60 27.63
CA ALA A 346 -7.45 -6.50 28.13
C ALA A 346 -6.42 -6.08 27.07
N PRO A 347 -6.16 -4.78 26.88
CA PRO A 347 -5.14 -4.32 25.96
C PRO A 347 -3.78 -4.91 26.29
N ASN A 348 -3.17 -5.60 25.35
CA ASN A 348 -1.90 -6.30 25.53
C ASN A 348 -0.82 -5.91 24.51
N GLY A 349 -1.13 -4.94 23.62
CA GLY A 349 -0.20 -4.40 22.62
C GLY A 349 0.08 -5.31 21.42
N THR A 350 -0.53 -6.50 21.35
CA THR A 350 -0.31 -7.43 20.25
C THR A 350 -1.02 -6.97 18.97
N GLN A 351 -0.60 -7.52 17.83
CA GLN A 351 -1.27 -7.27 16.55
C GLN A 351 -2.68 -7.86 16.48
N ALA A 352 -2.99 -8.85 17.34
CA ALA A 352 -4.33 -9.46 17.44
C ALA A 352 -5.42 -8.45 17.81
N GLN A 353 -5.02 -7.30 18.38
CA GLN A 353 -5.91 -6.22 18.82
C GLN A 353 -5.91 -5.01 17.87
N ARG A 354 -5.24 -5.11 16.72
CA ARG A 354 -5.08 -4.01 15.76
C ARG A 354 -5.95 -4.23 14.54
N PHE A 355 -6.86 -3.29 14.31
CA PHE A 355 -7.79 -3.32 13.20
C PHE A 355 -7.59 -2.10 12.30
N VAL A 356 -8.04 -2.20 11.06
CA VAL A 356 -8.19 -1.08 10.13
C VAL A 356 -9.62 -1.04 9.64
N VAL A 357 -10.13 0.14 9.37
CA VAL A 357 -11.48 0.35 8.84
C VAL A 357 -11.39 0.93 7.44
N SER A 358 -12.24 0.47 6.54
CA SER A 358 -12.33 0.97 5.18
C SER A 358 -13.77 1.07 4.74
N SER A 359 -14.16 2.19 4.11
CA SER A 359 -15.53 2.36 3.63
C SER A 359 -15.92 1.27 2.65
N SER A 360 -17.09 0.67 2.83
CA SER A 360 -17.70 -0.27 1.90
C SER A 360 -18.60 0.42 0.86
N GLU A 361 -18.84 1.72 1.02
CA GLU A 361 -19.71 2.54 0.16
C GLU A 361 -18.96 3.12 -1.04
N VAL A 362 -17.63 3.05 -1.04
CA VAL A 362 -16.79 3.58 -2.12
C VAL A 362 -16.52 2.49 -3.15
N SER A 363 -17.00 2.71 -4.37
CA SER A 363 -16.63 1.88 -5.51
C SER A 363 -15.32 2.38 -6.13
N VAL A 364 -14.22 1.76 -5.76
CA VAL A 364 -12.93 1.99 -6.40
C VAL A 364 -12.83 1.12 -7.66
N PRO A 365 -12.51 1.68 -8.84
CA PRO A 365 -12.34 0.88 -10.06
C PRO A 365 -11.11 -0.05 -9.94
N VAL A 366 -11.35 -1.30 -9.56
CA VAL A 366 -10.29 -2.31 -9.38
C VAL A 366 -9.67 -2.66 -10.73
N ASN A 367 -8.33 -2.70 -10.78
CA ASN A 367 -7.50 -3.02 -11.95
C ASN A 367 -7.66 -2.09 -13.16
N ALA A 368 -8.57 -1.12 -13.13
CA ALA A 368 -8.66 -0.09 -14.17
C ALA A 368 -7.59 1.00 -13.96
N ALA A 369 -7.10 1.57 -15.05
CA ALA A 369 -6.26 2.76 -14.97
C ALA A 369 -7.10 3.97 -14.56
N VAL A 370 -6.67 4.65 -13.51
CA VAL A 370 -7.32 5.84 -12.96
C VAL A 370 -6.33 6.98 -12.78
N ASN A 371 -6.83 8.20 -12.77
CA ASN A 371 -6.13 9.37 -12.23
C ASN A 371 -6.65 9.60 -10.80
N ILE A 372 -5.74 9.88 -9.87
CA ILE A 372 -6.07 10.28 -8.50
C ILE A 372 -5.91 11.79 -8.42
N LYS A 373 -7.03 12.50 -8.44
CA LYS A 373 -7.09 13.96 -8.52
C LYS A 373 -7.18 14.57 -7.12
N SER A 374 -6.53 15.71 -6.91
CA SER A 374 -6.75 16.49 -5.69
C SER A 374 -8.16 17.09 -5.66
N ALA A 375 -8.89 16.91 -4.56
CA ALA A 375 -10.18 17.56 -4.37
C ALA A 375 -10.04 19.09 -4.16
N GLY A 376 -8.88 19.54 -3.65
CA GLY A 376 -8.59 20.97 -3.49
C GLY A 376 -8.29 21.68 -4.82
N LYS A 377 -7.78 20.95 -5.83
CA LYS A 377 -7.52 21.50 -7.18
C LYS A 377 -7.53 20.37 -8.22
N SER A 378 -8.64 20.18 -8.87
CA SER A 378 -8.94 18.99 -9.70
C SER A 378 -8.10 18.83 -10.98
N ASN A 379 -7.37 19.87 -11.43
CA ASN A 379 -6.42 19.75 -12.53
C ASN A 379 -5.03 19.22 -12.09
N LEU A 380 -4.83 18.98 -10.79
CA LEU A 380 -3.62 18.38 -10.23
C LEU A 380 -3.89 16.92 -9.83
N VAL A 381 -2.98 16.05 -10.19
CA VAL A 381 -3.08 14.60 -10.02
C VAL A 381 -1.82 14.03 -9.39
N PHE A 382 -1.90 12.81 -8.85
CA PHE A 382 -0.71 12.03 -8.48
C PHE A 382 0.17 11.83 -9.71
N ASP A 383 1.47 11.95 -9.51
CA ASP A 383 2.46 11.87 -10.58
C ASP A 383 3.78 11.27 -10.05
N VAL A 384 4.42 10.49 -10.90
CA VAL A 384 5.80 10.05 -10.68
C VAL A 384 6.74 10.95 -11.49
N PRO A 385 7.60 11.77 -10.85
CA PRO A 385 8.46 12.74 -11.52
C PRO A 385 9.28 12.14 -12.65
N GLY A 386 9.29 12.81 -13.81
CA GLY A 386 10.07 12.40 -14.98
C GLY A 386 9.68 11.02 -15.55
N ALA A 387 8.48 10.52 -15.22
CA ALA A 387 8.05 9.17 -15.56
C ALA A 387 9.07 8.09 -15.12
N SER A 388 9.74 8.31 -13.99
CA SER A 388 10.74 7.40 -13.45
C SER A 388 10.16 5.98 -13.25
N THR A 389 10.97 4.97 -13.55
CA THR A 389 10.68 3.57 -13.23
C THR A 389 11.53 3.04 -12.07
N ALA A 390 12.36 3.88 -11.46
CA ALA A 390 13.23 3.51 -10.37
C ALA A 390 12.46 3.37 -9.04
N ASN A 391 12.99 2.53 -8.14
CA ASN A 391 12.58 2.53 -6.73
C ASN A 391 12.90 3.89 -6.09
N SER A 392 12.15 4.22 -5.08
CA SER A 392 12.29 5.45 -4.28
C SER A 392 12.01 6.75 -5.05
N ALA A 393 11.46 6.69 -6.26
CA ALA A 393 10.93 7.90 -6.90
C ALA A 393 9.71 8.40 -6.08
N ARG A 394 9.76 9.67 -5.67
CA ARG A 394 8.73 10.30 -4.84
C ARG A 394 7.42 10.43 -5.63
N ILE A 395 6.32 10.39 -4.92
CA ILE A 395 5.01 10.74 -5.50
C ILE A 395 4.76 12.21 -5.25
N GLN A 396 4.35 12.91 -6.31
CA GLN A 396 4.08 14.35 -6.26
C GLN A 396 2.69 14.69 -6.78
N LEU A 397 2.29 15.91 -6.53
CA LEU A 397 1.16 16.55 -7.19
C LEU A 397 1.68 17.25 -8.45
N TYR A 398 1.03 17.03 -9.60
CA TYR A 398 1.40 17.65 -10.88
C TYR A 398 0.19 17.96 -11.76
N ALA A 399 0.33 18.94 -12.65
CA ALA A 399 -0.70 19.23 -13.64
C ALA A 399 -0.99 18.01 -14.51
N ALA A 400 -2.27 17.70 -14.73
CA ALA A 400 -2.67 16.56 -15.53
C ALA A 400 -2.14 16.68 -16.98
N ASN A 401 -1.35 15.69 -17.42
CA ASN A 401 -0.73 15.66 -18.75
C ASN A 401 -1.04 14.36 -19.52
N GLY A 402 -1.84 13.45 -18.93
CA GLY A 402 -2.32 12.23 -19.57
C GLY A 402 -1.30 11.09 -19.70
N THR A 403 -0.07 11.25 -19.21
CA THR A 403 0.99 10.22 -19.26
C THR A 403 0.69 9.04 -18.35
N ASN A 404 1.36 7.91 -18.59
CA ASN A 404 1.21 6.73 -17.73
C ASN A 404 1.81 6.92 -16.33
N ALA A 405 2.74 7.87 -16.16
CA ALA A 405 3.27 8.27 -14.86
C ALA A 405 2.19 8.83 -13.91
N GLN A 406 1.08 9.33 -14.46
CA GLN A 406 -0.06 9.88 -13.73
C GLN A 406 -1.24 8.90 -13.61
N LYS A 407 -1.08 7.68 -14.09
CA LYS A 407 -2.11 6.65 -14.03
C LYS A 407 -1.76 5.60 -13.01
N PHE A 408 -2.74 5.21 -12.22
CA PHE A 408 -2.60 4.22 -11.17
C PHE A 408 -3.68 3.14 -11.29
N ARG A 409 -3.42 1.95 -10.76
CA ARG A 409 -4.41 0.87 -10.63
C ARG A 409 -4.53 0.48 -9.18
N PHE A 410 -5.75 0.35 -8.72
CA PHE A 410 -6.06 -0.21 -7.40
C PHE A 410 -6.15 -1.73 -7.52
N GLN A 411 -5.23 -2.44 -6.88
CA GLN A 411 -5.28 -3.89 -6.75
C GLN A 411 -5.85 -4.22 -5.38
N GLN A 412 -7.02 -4.82 -5.37
CA GLN A 412 -7.69 -5.21 -4.12
C GLN A 412 -6.95 -6.39 -3.48
N ILE A 413 -6.58 -6.24 -2.20
CA ILE A 413 -5.88 -7.25 -1.39
C ILE A 413 -6.69 -7.68 -0.16
N GLY A 414 -7.82 -7.05 0.06
CA GLY A 414 -8.79 -7.32 1.13
C GLY A 414 -10.04 -6.47 0.93
N ASN A 415 -11.04 -6.63 1.78
CA ASN A 415 -12.25 -5.82 1.73
C ASN A 415 -11.89 -4.34 1.94
N GLY A 416 -12.07 -3.52 0.88
CA GLY A 416 -11.73 -2.10 0.91
C GLY A 416 -10.24 -1.79 1.10
N THR A 417 -9.36 -2.76 0.99
CA THR A 417 -7.90 -2.57 1.12
C THR A 417 -7.19 -2.85 -0.19
N TYR A 418 -6.25 -1.97 -0.55
CA TYR A 418 -5.64 -1.94 -1.87
C TYR A 418 -4.14 -1.74 -1.82
N ASN A 419 -3.43 -2.33 -2.78
CA ASN A 419 -2.18 -1.79 -3.30
C ASN A 419 -2.51 -0.82 -4.44
N ILE A 420 -1.76 0.28 -4.54
CA ILE A 420 -1.94 1.29 -5.58
C ILE A 420 -0.70 1.24 -6.49
N VAL A 421 -0.88 0.77 -7.72
CA VAL A 421 0.20 0.45 -8.67
C VAL A 421 0.29 1.52 -9.74
N ASN A 422 1.47 2.12 -9.94
CA ASN A 422 1.70 3.03 -11.04
C ASN A 422 1.72 2.29 -12.40
N VAL A 423 1.00 2.81 -13.39
CA VAL A 423 0.86 2.16 -14.71
C VAL A 423 2.15 2.19 -15.53
N ASN A 424 2.98 3.22 -15.34
CA ASN A 424 4.24 3.37 -16.08
C ASN A 424 5.32 2.41 -15.59
N SER A 425 5.50 2.30 -14.28
CA SER A 425 6.60 1.55 -13.67
C SER A 425 6.22 0.14 -13.22
N GLY A 426 4.93 -0.12 -13.00
CA GLY A 426 4.46 -1.35 -12.34
C GLY A 426 4.73 -1.40 -10.84
N LYS A 427 5.33 -0.36 -10.27
CA LYS A 427 5.66 -0.28 -8.85
C LYS A 427 4.47 0.21 -8.02
N VAL A 428 4.49 -0.12 -6.73
CA VAL A 428 3.41 0.23 -5.81
C VAL A 428 3.71 1.51 -5.03
N LEU A 429 2.66 2.23 -4.66
CA LEU A 429 2.71 3.37 -3.74
C LEU A 429 3.15 2.87 -2.35
N ASP A 430 4.20 3.45 -1.82
CA ASP A 430 4.92 2.98 -0.64
C ASP A 430 5.26 4.14 0.29
N VAL A 431 5.26 3.86 1.59
CA VAL A 431 5.74 4.80 2.60
C VAL A 431 7.21 4.53 2.88
N TYR A 432 8.08 5.48 2.53
CA TYR A 432 9.53 5.34 2.73
C TYR A 432 9.89 4.91 4.16
N GLY A 433 10.65 3.82 4.28
CA GLY A 433 11.08 3.26 5.55
C GLY A 433 9.93 2.81 6.47
N ALA A 434 8.72 2.60 5.93
CA ALA A 434 7.52 2.33 6.73
C ALA A 434 7.30 3.34 7.87
N SER A 435 7.69 4.60 7.67
CA SER A 435 7.60 5.66 8.69
C SER A 435 6.14 5.91 9.08
N ALA A 436 5.89 6.00 10.40
CA ALA A 436 4.59 6.37 10.96
C ALA A 436 4.49 7.86 11.33
N SER A 437 5.51 8.67 11.02
CA SER A 437 5.57 10.09 11.39
C SER A 437 4.76 10.97 10.45
N ASN A 438 4.29 12.13 10.94
CA ASN A 438 3.83 13.20 10.06
C ASN A 438 4.99 13.67 9.18
N GLY A 439 4.70 13.96 7.91
CA GLY A 439 5.71 14.32 6.93
C GLY A 439 6.42 13.10 6.30
N ALA A 440 6.02 11.86 6.61
CA ALA A 440 6.61 10.67 6.00
C ALA A 440 6.46 10.71 4.47
N VAL A 441 7.56 10.44 3.77
CA VAL A 441 7.66 10.54 2.31
C VAL A 441 6.88 9.41 1.63
N LEU A 442 6.13 9.76 0.61
CA LEU A 442 5.51 8.80 -0.31
C LEU A 442 6.40 8.59 -1.53
N GLN A 443 6.57 7.34 -1.90
CA GLN A 443 7.40 6.91 -3.02
C GLN A 443 6.71 5.80 -3.81
N GLN A 444 7.25 5.45 -4.96
CA GLN A 444 7.00 4.14 -5.57
C GLN A 444 8.12 3.17 -5.21
N TYR A 445 7.77 1.90 -5.00
CA TYR A 445 8.73 0.84 -4.68
C TYR A 445 8.25 -0.51 -5.23
N ASP A 446 9.18 -1.48 -5.38
CA ASP A 446 8.80 -2.84 -5.74
C ASP A 446 7.81 -3.41 -4.70
N SER A 447 6.83 -4.19 -5.18
CA SER A 447 5.87 -4.84 -4.28
C SER A 447 6.59 -5.82 -3.35
N ASN A 448 6.45 -5.61 -2.04
CA ASN A 448 7.09 -6.42 -0.99
C ASN A 448 6.10 -6.97 0.04
N GLY A 449 4.80 -6.73 -0.15
CA GLY A 449 3.73 -7.24 0.71
C GLY A 449 3.62 -6.61 2.10
N THR A 450 4.43 -5.59 2.41
CA THR A 450 4.42 -4.92 3.72
C THR A 450 3.23 -3.98 3.87
N VAL A 451 2.86 -3.68 5.12
CA VAL A 451 1.79 -2.72 5.44
C VAL A 451 2.08 -1.29 4.97
N ALA A 452 3.36 -0.96 4.68
CA ALA A 452 3.75 0.32 4.11
C ALA A 452 3.19 0.56 2.69
N GLN A 453 2.76 -0.50 2.02
CA GLN A 453 2.22 -0.49 0.66
C GLN A 453 0.71 -0.70 0.62
N GLN A 454 0.04 -0.72 1.77
CA GLN A 454 -1.38 -1.06 1.88
C GLN A 454 -2.20 0.16 2.28
N TRP A 455 -3.33 0.33 1.59
CA TRP A 455 -4.16 1.53 1.69
C TRP A 455 -5.62 1.17 1.90
N THR A 456 -6.30 1.86 2.82
CA THR A 456 -7.75 1.80 3.01
C THR A 456 -8.40 3.11 2.53
N VAL A 457 -9.71 3.10 2.38
CA VAL A 457 -10.47 4.23 1.84
C VAL A 457 -11.42 4.76 2.90
N ARG A 458 -11.42 6.09 3.09
CA ARG A 458 -12.42 6.81 3.90
C ARG A 458 -13.32 7.62 2.97
N ASN A 459 -14.63 7.50 3.12
CA ASN A 459 -15.61 8.22 2.30
C ASN A 459 -15.99 9.55 2.95
N TYR A 460 -15.99 10.63 2.15
CA TYR A 460 -16.46 11.95 2.57
C TYR A 460 -17.73 12.39 1.83
N GLY A 461 -18.31 11.53 0.99
CA GLY A 461 -19.42 11.90 0.11
C GLY A 461 -18.96 12.63 -1.15
N ASP A 462 -19.89 12.90 -2.07
CA ASP A 462 -19.65 13.64 -3.32
C ASP A 462 -18.47 13.12 -4.16
N GLY A 463 -18.19 11.80 -4.08
CA GLY A 463 -17.07 11.19 -4.78
C GLY A 463 -15.69 11.49 -4.19
N LYS A 464 -15.62 12.15 -3.04
CA LYS A 464 -14.37 12.48 -2.34
C LYS A 464 -14.01 11.40 -1.34
N ILE A 465 -12.74 11.01 -1.36
CA ILE A 465 -12.19 10.00 -0.46
C ILE A 465 -10.87 10.48 0.15
N SER A 466 -10.49 9.91 1.29
CA SER A 466 -9.08 9.88 1.73
C SER A 466 -8.50 8.48 1.54
N LEU A 467 -7.23 8.44 1.19
CA LEU A 467 -6.41 7.23 1.15
C LEU A 467 -5.62 7.14 2.45
N MET A 468 -5.93 6.12 3.26
CA MET A 468 -5.38 5.93 4.60
C MET A 468 -4.33 4.85 4.60
N SER A 469 -3.16 5.12 5.13
CA SER A 469 -2.08 4.13 5.28
C SER A 469 -2.43 3.10 6.35
N VAL A 470 -2.38 1.82 6.02
CA VAL A 470 -2.47 0.70 6.98
C VAL A 470 -1.29 0.70 7.94
N ASN A 471 -0.15 1.24 7.51
CA ASN A 471 1.07 1.33 8.33
C ASN A 471 0.90 2.27 9.54
N ALA A 472 0.29 3.45 9.34
CA ALA A 472 0.43 4.57 10.27
C ALA A 472 -0.89 5.25 10.66
N ASN A 473 -2.07 4.79 10.23
CA ASN A 473 -3.36 5.46 10.41
C ASN A 473 -3.38 6.93 9.93
N LYS A 474 -2.56 7.26 8.95
CA LYS A 474 -2.42 8.61 8.41
C LYS A 474 -2.96 8.69 6.98
N ALA A 475 -3.42 9.87 6.61
CA ALA A 475 -3.90 10.16 5.27
C ALA A 475 -2.75 10.59 4.34
N ILE A 476 -2.88 10.30 3.05
CA ILE A 476 -2.09 10.96 2.02
C ILE A 476 -2.49 12.44 1.99
N ASP A 477 -1.50 13.32 2.04
CA ASP A 477 -1.68 14.75 2.30
C ASP A 477 -0.85 15.61 1.33
N VAL A 478 -1.42 16.75 0.97
CA VAL A 478 -0.71 17.83 0.27
C VAL A 478 -0.11 18.76 1.31
N PRO A 479 1.23 18.81 1.49
CA PRO A 479 1.88 19.60 2.52
C PRO A 479 1.44 21.06 2.49
N GLY A 480 0.95 21.57 3.64
CA GLY A 480 0.51 22.97 3.78
C GLY A 480 -0.60 23.37 2.83
N ALA A 481 -1.37 22.44 2.27
CA ALA A 481 -2.38 22.68 1.23
C ALA A 481 -1.79 23.44 0.01
N ASN A 482 -0.52 23.19 -0.33
CA ASN A 482 0.15 23.81 -1.47
C ASN A 482 -0.25 23.12 -2.78
N TYR A 483 -1.28 23.63 -3.45
CA TYR A 483 -1.78 23.09 -4.71
C TYR A 483 -0.98 23.62 -5.92
N SER A 484 0.31 23.34 -5.95
CA SER A 484 1.22 23.62 -7.05
C SER A 484 1.79 22.32 -7.66
N SER A 485 2.21 22.38 -8.92
CA SER A 485 2.98 21.26 -9.51
C SER A 485 4.31 21.07 -8.80
N ASN A 486 4.81 19.84 -8.79
CA ASN A 486 6.04 19.38 -8.16
C ASN A 486 6.01 19.36 -6.61
N VAL A 487 4.83 19.46 -5.99
CA VAL A 487 4.71 19.30 -4.53
C VAL A 487 4.73 17.82 -4.19
N ALA A 488 5.75 17.38 -3.45
CA ALA A 488 5.84 16.01 -2.96
C ALA A 488 4.72 15.73 -1.95
N LEU A 489 4.03 14.60 -2.11
CA LEU A 489 2.99 14.17 -1.19
C LEU A 489 3.60 13.52 0.05
N GLN A 490 2.89 13.59 1.16
CA GLN A 490 3.32 13.07 2.45
C GLN A 490 2.21 12.29 3.14
N LEU A 491 2.56 11.60 4.24
CA LEU A 491 1.57 11.17 5.23
C LEU A 491 1.40 12.25 6.28
N TYR A 492 0.15 12.49 6.68
CA TYR A 492 -0.16 13.39 7.79
C TYR A 492 -1.35 12.88 8.61
N SER A 493 -1.42 13.29 9.88
CA SER A 493 -2.57 12.97 10.74
C SER A 493 -3.87 13.42 10.08
N PRO A 494 -4.93 12.60 10.10
CA PRO A 494 -6.21 12.97 9.51
C PRO A 494 -6.73 14.27 10.10
N ASN A 495 -7.11 15.20 9.24
CA ASN A 495 -7.62 16.51 9.62
C ASN A 495 -8.85 16.96 8.82
N ASP A 496 -9.38 16.04 7.98
CA ASP A 496 -10.59 16.18 7.18
C ASP A 496 -10.59 17.36 6.20
N THR A 497 -9.42 17.97 5.92
CA THR A 497 -9.27 19.07 4.97
C THR A 497 -9.20 18.58 3.52
N ALA A 498 -9.45 19.48 2.56
CA ALA A 498 -9.32 19.18 1.13
C ALA A 498 -7.91 18.74 0.72
N ALA A 499 -6.87 19.05 1.53
CA ALA A 499 -5.50 18.59 1.31
C ALA A 499 -5.34 17.07 1.42
N GLN A 500 -6.28 16.39 2.08
CA GLN A 500 -6.31 14.95 2.28
C GLN A 500 -7.44 14.25 1.51
N GLN A 501 -8.14 14.98 0.64
CA GLN A 501 -9.27 14.45 -0.12
C GLN A 501 -8.92 14.31 -1.59
N TRP A 502 -9.32 13.19 -2.16
CA TRP A 502 -8.99 12.76 -3.51
C TRP A 502 -10.24 12.32 -4.28
N ILE A 503 -10.21 12.49 -5.59
CA ILE A 503 -11.24 12.04 -6.51
C ILE A 503 -10.60 11.00 -7.44
N ILE A 504 -11.18 9.80 -7.52
CA ILE A 504 -10.71 8.73 -8.41
C ILE A 504 -11.51 8.81 -9.71
N GLU A 505 -10.83 9.09 -10.80
CA GLU A 505 -11.43 9.18 -12.13
C GLU A 505 -10.82 8.13 -13.06
N LYS A 506 -11.67 7.34 -13.74
CA LYS A 506 -11.17 6.42 -14.77
C LYS A 506 -10.40 7.20 -15.82
N SER A 507 -9.19 6.75 -16.13
CA SER A 507 -8.39 7.36 -17.18
C SER A 507 -9.04 7.05 -18.53
N LYS A 508 -9.34 8.12 -19.29
CA LYS A 508 -9.90 7.97 -20.63
C LYS A 508 -8.88 7.31 -21.55
N THR A 509 -9.32 6.31 -22.28
CA THR A 509 -8.52 5.74 -23.37
C THR A 509 -8.42 6.73 -24.55
N MET A 510 -7.49 6.52 -25.46
CA MET A 510 -7.47 7.27 -26.72
C MET A 510 -8.83 7.18 -27.44
N ARG A 511 -9.46 6.00 -27.40
CA ARG A 511 -10.77 5.79 -28.01
C ARG A 511 -11.87 6.63 -27.37
N ASP A 512 -11.89 6.72 -26.03
CA ASP A 512 -12.86 7.54 -25.31
C ASP A 512 -12.73 9.02 -25.69
N ARG A 513 -11.49 9.53 -25.77
CA ARG A 513 -11.25 10.93 -26.16
C ARG A 513 -11.62 11.21 -27.61
N LEU A 514 -11.34 10.27 -28.53
CA LEU A 514 -11.76 10.39 -29.92
C LEU A 514 -13.29 10.35 -30.09
N ASN A 515 -13.98 9.49 -29.33
CA ASN A 515 -15.45 9.43 -29.31
C ASN A 515 -16.04 10.76 -28.80
N GLU A 516 -15.48 11.34 -27.75
CA GLU A 516 -15.91 12.65 -27.24
C GLU A 516 -15.68 13.76 -28.24
N GLN A 517 -14.55 13.75 -28.95
CA GLN A 517 -14.26 14.69 -30.03
C GLN A 517 -15.27 14.55 -31.17
N ALA A 518 -15.54 13.32 -31.60
CA ALA A 518 -16.52 13.06 -32.65
C ALA A 518 -17.92 13.54 -32.27
N ALA A 519 -18.37 13.24 -31.05
CA ALA A 519 -19.66 13.71 -30.55
C ALA A 519 -19.73 15.23 -30.46
N LYS A 520 -18.65 15.88 -29.99
CA LYS A 520 -18.55 17.35 -29.87
C LYS A 520 -18.68 18.05 -31.23
N HIS A 521 -18.07 17.48 -32.28
CA HIS A 521 -17.99 18.09 -33.61
C HIS A 521 -19.04 17.55 -34.60
N ARG A 522 -19.99 16.72 -34.12
CA ARG A 522 -21.02 16.08 -34.94
C ARG A 522 -21.83 17.07 -35.78
N GLN A 523 -22.08 18.29 -35.31
CA GLN A 523 -22.87 19.31 -35.99
C GLN A 523 -22.04 20.23 -36.86
N ASP A 524 -20.72 20.11 -36.88
CA ASP A 524 -19.83 21.02 -37.63
C ASP A 524 -20.00 20.84 -39.15
N LEU A 525 -20.20 19.60 -39.62
CA LEU A 525 -20.41 19.28 -41.03
C LEU A 525 -21.67 18.41 -41.18
N PRO A 526 -22.82 18.94 -41.60
CA PRO A 526 -24.03 18.14 -41.78
C PRO A 526 -23.88 17.03 -42.85
N ASP A 527 -24.71 16.00 -42.71
CA ASP A 527 -24.82 14.95 -43.77
C ASP A 527 -25.18 15.58 -45.11
N GLY A 528 -24.60 15.09 -46.18
CA GLY A 528 -24.80 15.66 -47.52
C GLY A 528 -23.70 15.27 -48.50
N THR A 529 -23.78 15.81 -49.73
CA THR A 529 -22.77 15.59 -50.75
C THR A 529 -22.00 16.87 -51.03
N TYR A 530 -20.69 16.81 -50.86
CA TYR A 530 -19.79 17.98 -50.92
C TYR A 530 -18.64 17.73 -51.90
N SER A 531 -18.06 18.83 -52.40
CA SER A 531 -16.78 18.80 -53.10
C SER A 531 -15.76 19.59 -52.30
N PHE A 532 -14.78 18.89 -51.70
CA PHE A 532 -13.80 19.52 -50.81
C PHE A 532 -12.58 20.03 -51.58
N GLY A 533 -12.36 21.35 -51.54
CA GLY A 533 -11.16 21.98 -52.07
C GLY A 533 -10.09 22.15 -51.02
N SER A 534 -8.82 22.00 -51.37
CA SER A 534 -7.73 22.34 -50.46
C SER A 534 -7.70 23.86 -50.20
N LYS A 535 -7.50 24.26 -48.94
CA LYS A 535 -7.34 25.68 -48.61
C LYS A 535 -6.07 26.30 -49.22
N LEU A 536 -5.07 25.49 -49.57
CA LEU A 536 -3.90 25.93 -50.34
C LEU A 536 -4.29 26.58 -51.64
N LYS A 537 -5.30 26.00 -52.33
CA LYS A 537 -5.85 26.47 -53.61
C LYS A 537 -7.23 25.85 -53.82
N THR A 538 -8.29 26.61 -53.62
CA THR A 538 -9.66 26.12 -53.44
C THR A 538 -10.28 25.47 -54.67
N ASN A 539 -9.73 25.76 -55.90
CA ASN A 539 -10.12 25.07 -57.12
C ASN A 539 -9.47 23.69 -57.31
N MET A 540 -8.52 23.32 -56.44
CA MET A 540 -7.96 21.96 -56.37
C MET A 540 -8.81 21.11 -55.43
N LYS A 541 -9.48 20.11 -55.98
CA LYS A 541 -10.46 19.28 -55.24
C LYS A 541 -9.88 17.94 -54.83
N MET A 542 -10.38 17.41 -53.72
CA MET A 542 -10.14 16.04 -53.30
C MET A 542 -10.77 15.10 -54.33
N ASP A 543 -9.96 14.31 -55.01
CA ASP A 543 -10.29 13.58 -56.22
C ASP A 543 -9.84 12.12 -56.15
N VAL A 544 -10.68 11.22 -56.64
CA VAL A 544 -10.27 9.81 -56.81
C VAL A 544 -9.55 9.68 -58.17
N TYR A 545 -8.27 9.27 -58.13
CA TYR A 545 -7.42 9.13 -59.31
C TYR A 545 -8.13 8.37 -60.43
N GLY A 546 -8.15 8.99 -61.62
CA GLY A 546 -8.72 8.41 -62.85
C GLY A 546 -10.22 8.08 -62.80
N ALA A 547 -10.96 8.69 -61.83
CA ALA A 547 -12.35 8.33 -61.54
C ALA A 547 -12.54 6.81 -61.33
N SER A 548 -11.53 6.14 -60.79
CA SER A 548 -11.53 4.70 -60.55
C SER A 548 -12.71 4.27 -59.68
N ARG A 549 -13.21 3.06 -59.89
CA ARG A 549 -14.19 2.38 -59.04
C ARG A 549 -13.60 1.22 -58.26
N SER A 550 -12.30 0.97 -58.42
CA SER A 550 -11.59 -0.12 -57.77
C SER A 550 -11.21 0.22 -56.31
N ASP A 551 -11.07 -0.79 -55.49
CA ASP A 551 -10.41 -0.65 -54.19
C ASP A 551 -8.96 -0.22 -54.36
N CYS A 552 -8.40 0.42 -53.36
CA CYS A 552 -7.04 0.93 -53.30
C CYS A 552 -6.75 2.06 -54.33
N ALA A 553 -7.76 2.63 -54.98
CA ALA A 553 -7.53 3.78 -55.86
C ALA A 553 -7.12 5.00 -55.00
N ASN A 554 -6.05 5.66 -55.45
CA ASN A 554 -5.46 6.79 -54.75
C ASN A 554 -6.41 7.99 -54.65
N VAL A 555 -6.34 8.72 -53.56
CA VAL A 555 -6.98 10.02 -53.40
C VAL A 555 -5.91 11.11 -53.52
N GLN A 556 -6.17 12.06 -54.37
CA GLN A 556 -5.24 13.12 -54.78
C GLN A 556 -5.92 14.49 -54.84
N LEU A 557 -5.17 15.54 -55.05
CA LEU A 557 -5.70 16.81 -55.52
C LEU A 557 -5.76 16.85 -57.06
N TRP A 558 -6.88 17.35 -57.58
CA TRP A 558 -7.03 17.60 -58.99
C TRP A 558 -7.83 18.88 -59.23
N THR A 559 -7.54 19.58 -60.32
CA THR A 559 -8.33 20.76 -60.74
C THR A 559 -9.82 20.42 -60.80
N GLY A 560 -10.65 21.28 -60.21
CA GLY A 560 -12.10 21.10 -60.17
C GLY A 560 -12.68 20.92 -61.59
N ASN A 561 -13.31 19.76 -61.84
CA ASN A 561 -13.90 19.41 -63.15
C ASN A 561 -15.38 19.01 -63.04
N GLY A 562 -15.96 19.06 -61.83
CA GLY A 562 -17.36 18.79 -61.52
C GLY A 562 -17.80 17.33 -61.57
N THR A 563 -16.87 16.39 -61.78
CA THR A 563 -17.18 14.94 -61.85
C THR A 563 -17.54 14.34 -60.49
N ASN A 564 -18.18 13.17 -60.49
CA ASN A 564 -18.50 12.44 -59.24
C ASN A 564 -17.26 11.93 -58.51
N ALA A 565 -16.09 11.83 -59.19
CA ALA A 565 -14.82 11.50 -58.54
C ALA A 565 -14.36 12.56 -57.52
N GLN A 566 -14.90 13.80 -57.64
CA GLN A 566 -14.62 14.94 -56.75
C GLN A 566 -15.75 15.23 -55.77
N ARG A 567 -16.74 14.34 -55.70
CA ARG A 567 -17.89 14.49 -54.80
C ARG A 567 -17.89 13.41 -53.76
N TRP A 568 -18.09 13.82 -52.52
CA TRP A 568 -18.04 12.96 -51.36
C TRP A 568 -19.35 13.06 -50.57
N ARG A 569 -20.02 11.93 -50.34
CA ARG A 569 -21.16 11.86 -49.44
C ARG A 569 -20.65 11.73 -48.02
N VAL A 570 -21.06 12.63 -47.16
CA VAL A 570 -20.78 12.65 -45.73
C VAL A 570 -21.96 12.02 -45.01
N SER A 571 -21.69 11.04 -44.14
CA SER A 571 -22.68 10.43 -43.25
C SER A 571 -22.07 10.21 -41.85
N HIS A 572 -22.85 10.47 -40.82
CA HIS A 572 -22.42 10.27 -39.43
C HIS A 572 -22.86 8.91 -38.88
N ASP A 573 -22.02 8.32 -38.05
CA ASP A 573 -22.41 7.21 -37.19
C ASP A 573 -22.99 7.73 -35.83
N ASP A 574 -23.42 6.79 -34.98
CA ASP A 574 -24.01 7.13 -33.68
C ASP A 574 -23.04 7.84 -32.72
N ASN A 575 -21.73 7.61 -32.85
CA ASN A 575 -20.70 8.26 -32.04
C ASN A 575 -20.29 9.65 -32.55
N GLY A 576 -20.79 10.05 -33.78
CA GLY A 576 -20.48 11.34 -34.39
C GLY A 576 -19.27 11.32 -35.35
N TYR A 577 -18.71 10.15 -35.64
CA TYR A 577 -17.71 10.05 -36.74
C TYR A 577 -18.37 10.17 -38.07
N VAL A 578 -17.68 10.84 -39.02
CA VAL A 578 -18.09 10.92 -40.42
C VAL A 578 -17.39 9.85 -41.25
N THR A 579 -18.14 9.28 -42.18
CA THR A 579 -17.61 8.53 -43.34
C THR A 579 -17.75 9.39 -44.55
N LEU A 580 -16.69 9.54 -45.37
CA LEU A 580 -16.71 10.22 -46.66
C LEU A 580 -16.76 9.16 -47.75
N THR A 581 -17.88 9.04 -48.44
CA THR A 581 -18.09 8.04 -49.47
C THR A 581 -18.05 8.71 -50.86
N SER A 582 -17.19 8.24 -51.73
CA SER A 582 -17.09 8.75 -53.11
C SER A 582 -18.43 8.58 -53.84
N ALA A 583 -18.96 9.66 -54.42
CA ALA A 583 -20.18 9.62 -55.25
C ALA A 583 -20.00 8.87 -56.58
N ASN A 584 -18.76 8.59 -56.97
CA ASN A 584 -18.44 7.84 -58.19
C ASN A 584 -18.47 6.32 -57.98
N SER A 585 -18.00 5.84 -56.86
CA SER A 585 -17.72 4.41 -56.64
C SER A 585 -18.46 3.78 -55.46
N ASP A 586 -19.12 4.56 -54.64
CA ASP A 586 -19.73 4.16 -53.35
C ASP A 586 -18.71 3.62 -52.32
N LYS A 587 -17.41 3.90 -52.52
CA LYS A 587 -16.33 3.48 -51.61
C LYS A 587 -15.96 4.58 -50.64
N ALA A 588 -15.56 4.18 -49.42
CA ALA A 588 -15.18 5.09 -48.35
C ALA A 588 -13.74 5.63 -48.54
N LEU A 589 -13.51 6.88 -48.14
CA LEU A 589 -12.17 7.42 -47.93
C LEU A 589 -11.50 6.63 -46.79
N ASP A 590 -10.37 6.03 -47.08
CA ASP A 590 -9.72 5.02 -46.25
C ASP A 590 -8.23 5.33 -46.09
N VAL A 591 -7.67 5.05 -44.92
CA VAL A 591 -6.21 5.11 -44.68
C VAL A 591 -5.64 3.73 -44.96
N TYR A 592 -4.78 3.61 -45.99
CA TYR A 592 -4.15 2.36 -46.39
C TYR A 592 -3.50 1.62 -45.17
N GLY A 593 -3.89 0.35 -45.02
CA GLY A 593 -3.38 -0.50 -43.95
C GLY A 593 -3.68 -0.01 -42.53
N ALA A 594 -4.64 0.90 -42.32
CA ALA A 594 -4.93 1.54 -41.05
C ALA A 594 -3.66 2.14 -40.39
N SER A 595 -2.69 2.58 -41.17
CA SER A 595 -1.41 3.10 -40.71
C SER A 595 -1.58 4.49 -40.09
N THR A 596 -0.93 4.69 -38.90
CA THR A 596 -0.85 6.01 -38.26
C THR A 596 0.46 6.75 -38.53
N ALA A 597 1.31 6.23 -39.41
CA ALA A 597 2.55 6.87 -39.81
C ALA A 597 2.28 8.16 -40.59
N ASN A 598 3.19 9.13 -40.52
CA ASN A 598 3.18 10.28 -41.42
C ASN A 598 3.43 9.80 -42.86
N GLY A 599 2.65 10.32 -43.79
CA GLY A 599 2.71 9.90 -45.21
C GLY A 599 1.86 8.66 -45.52
N ALA A 600 1.12 8.10 -44.55
CA ALA A 600 0.21 7.00 -44.83
C ALA A 600 -0.83 7.43 -45.91
N ASN A 601 -0.97 6.64 -46.97
CA ASN A 601 -1.75 6.99 -48.14
C ASN A 601 -3.25 7.05 -47.84
N ALA A 602 -3.94 8.07 -48.32
CA ALA A 602 -5.38 8.11 -48.38
C ALA A 602 -5.86 7.50 -49.73
N GLN A 603 -6.76 6.56 -49.65
CA GLN A 603 -7.31 5.83 -50.78
C GLN A 603 -8.84 5.74 -50.69
N GLN A 604 -9.48 5.23 -51.69
CA GLN A 604 -10.84 4.70 -51.54
C GLN A 604 -10.81 3.19 -51.34
N TYR A 605 -11.70 2.68 -50.51
CA TYR A 605 -11.84 1.24 -50.25
C TYR A 605 -13.31 0.88 -49.98
N ALA A 606 -13.69 -0.38 -50.24
CA ALA A 606 -15.02 -0.86 -49.90
C ALA A 606 -15.35 -0.56 -48.43
N SER A 607 -16.56 -0.04 -48.19
CA SER A 607 -16.96 0.32 -46.81
C SER A 607 -16.95 -0.93 -45.91
N ASN A 608 -16.18 -0.91 -44.84
CA ASN A 608 -15.98 -2.01 -43.92
C ASN A 608 -16.19 -1.62 -42.45
N GLY A 609 -16.55 -0.36 -42.18
CA GLY A 609 -16.88 0.15 -40.85
C GLY A 609 -15.68 0.30 -39.89
N THR A 610 -14.45 0.06 -40.33
CA THR A 610 -13.24 0.19 -39.50
C THR A 610 -12.89 1.65 -39.21
N TYR A 611 -12.05 1.88 -38.24
CA TYR A 611 -11.60 3.25 -37.91
C TYR A 611 -10.70 3.88 -38.97
N ALA A 612 -10.18 3.10 -39.90
CA ALA A 612 -9.44 3.62 -41.06
C ALA A 612 -10.33 4.46 -41.98
N GLN A 613 -11.66 4.25 -41.95
CA GLN A 613 -12.66 4.93 -42.75
C GLN A 613 -13.49 5.96 -42.01
N LYS A 614 -13.15 6.18 -40.70
CA LYS A 614 -13.87 7.11 -39.85
C LYS A 614 -13.04 8.35 -39.57
N TRP A 615 -13.69 9.52 -39.69
CA TRP A 615 -13.07 10.82 -39.54
C TRP A 615 -13.88 11.69 -38.57
N ILE A 616 -13.24 12.68 -37.95
CA ILE A 616 -13.90 13.73 -37.20
C ILE A 616 -13.78 15.00 -38.05
N ALA A 617 -14.90 15.56 -38.49
CA ALA A 617 -14.93 16.80 -39.27
C ALA A 617 -14.96 18.00 -38.30
N ILE A 618 -13.85 18.66 -38.13
CA ILE A 618 -13.70 19.82 -37.21
C ILE A 618 -13.80 21.10 -38.04
N LYS A 619 -14.78 21.96 -37.75
CA LYS A 619 -14.91 23.27 -38.37
C LYS A 619 -13.95 24.26 -37.69
N ASN A 620 -13.05 24.81 -38.49
CA ASN A 620 -12.10 25.83 -38.07
C ASN A 620 -12.76 27.22 -37.99
N SER A 621 -12.13 28.16 -37.26
CA SER A 621 -12.61 29.52 -37.09
C SER A 621 -12.70 30.32 -38.44
N ASP A 622 -11.93 29.90 -39.42
CA ASP A 622 -11.91 30.48 -40.78
C ASP A 622 -12.95 29.86 -41.75
N GLY A 623 -13.81 28.97 -41.22
CA GLY A 623 -14.85 28.29 -41.99
C GLY A 623 -14.40 27.07 -42.77
N SER A 624 -13.10 26.75 -42.81
CA SER A 624 -12.57 25.50 -43.37
C SER A 624 -12.81 24.31 -42.44
N TYR A 625 -12.52 23.10 -42.89
CA TYR A 625 -12.64 21.86 -42.15
C TYR A 625 -11.30 21.16 -42.03
N THR A 626 -11.00 20.58 -40.86
CA THR A 626 -9.94 19.62 -40.67
C THR A 626 -10.56 18.24 -40.45
N PHE A 627 -10.15 17.25 -41.24
CA PHE A 627 -10.58 15.86 -41.06
C PHE A 627 -9.56 15.11 -40.21
N GLN A 628 -9.88 14.95 -38.93
CA GLN A 628 -9.05 14.17 -38.01
C GLN A 628 -9.39 12.68 -38.17
N SER A 629 -8.37 11.84 -38.28
CA SER A 629 -8.56 10.39 -38.36
C SER A 629 -9.01 9.81 -37.05
N ALA A 630 -9.91 8.85 -37.06
CA ALA A 630 -10.29 8.06 -35.91
C ALA A 630 -9.23 7.02 -35.51
N LEU A 631 -8.13 6.89 -36.21
CA LEU A 631 -7.01 6.00 -35.89
C LEU A 631 -6.12 6.57 -34.76
N ALA A 632 -5.95 7.91 -34.68
CA ALA A 632 -5.10 8.56 -33.72
C ALA A 632 -5.49 10.03 -33.48
N GLU A 633 -5.25 10.55 -32.27
CA GLU A 633 -5.69 11.88 -31.82
C GLU A 633 -5.04 13.07 -32.55
N ASN A 634 -3.85 12.87 -33.08
CA ASN A 634 -3.06 13.95 -33.70
C ASN A 634 -2.81 13.74 -35.21
N LYS A 635 -3.64 12.94 -35.85
CA LYS A 635 -3.50 12.62 -37.28
C LYS A 635 -4.67 13.18 -38.08
N VAL A 636 -4.36 13.91 -39.13
CA VAL A 636 -5.34 14.57 -39.96
C VAL A 636 -5.06 14.32 -41.45
N LEU A 637 -6.08 14.51 -42.27
CA LEU A 637 -5.96 14.45 -43.71
C LEU A 637 -5.16 15.65 -44.23
N ASP A 638 -4.13 15.39 -45.03
CA ASP A 638 -3.09 16.34 -45.41
C ASP A 638 -2.75 16.24 -46.88
N VAL A 639 -2.42 17.36 -47.48
CA VAL A 639 -1.89 17.39 -48.86
C VAL A 639 -0.37 17.29 -48.82
N SER A 640 0.19 16.21 -49.32
CA SER A 640 1.62 15.92 -49.31
C SER A 640 2.47 17.07 -49.84
N GLY A 641 3.46 17.52 -49.04
CA GLY A 641 4.36 18.61 -49.39
C GLY A 641 3.68 19.94 -49.64
N ALA A 642 2.42 20.14 -49.20
CA ALA A 642 1.61 21.32 -49.49
C ALA A 642 1.54 21.64 -50.99
N SER A 643 1.58 20.62 -51.84
CA SER A 643 1.58 20.77 -53.31
C SER A 643 0.20 21.17 -53.82
N THR A 644 0.16 22.13 -54.75
CA THR A 644 -1.08 22.57 -55.44
C THR A 644 -1.16 22.08 -56.89
N SER A 645 -0.35 21.09 -57.24
CA SER A 645 -0.33 20.49 -58.58
C SER A 645 -1.36 19.38 -58.72
N ASN A 646 -1.85 19.14 -59.96
CA ASN A 646 -2.65 17.97 -60.26
C ASN A 646 -1.86 16.69 -59.93
N GLY A 647 -2.50 15.74 -59.27
CA GLY A 647 -1.86 14.51 -58.81
C GLY A 647 -1.16 14.60 -57.46
N ALA A 648 -1.20 15.77 -56.78
CA ALA A 648 -0.65 15.88 -55.43
C ALA A 648 -1.36 14.90 -54.49
N ASN A 649 -0.57 14.07 -53.78
CA ASN A 649 -1.10 13.01 -52.96
C ASN A 649 -1.81 13.54 -51.72
N VAL A 650 -2.92 12.89 -51.32
CA VAL A 650 -3.59 13.10 -50.06
C VAL A 650 -3.15 11.98 -49.09
N GLN A 651 -2.76 12.35 -47.90
CA GLN A 651 -2.13 11.45 -46.95
C GLN A 651 -2.63 11.70 -45.52
N LEU A 652 -2.26 10.84 -44.61
CA LEU A 652 -2.38 11.08 -43.17
C LEU A 652 -1.08 11.72 -42.67
N TYR A 653 -1.19 12.79 -41.87
CA TYR A 653 -0.03 13.48 -41.32
C TYR A 653 -0.32 14.01 -39.93
N THR A 654 0.75 14.24 -39.13
CA THR A 654 0.61 14.88 -37.81
C THR A 654 -0.02 16.26 -37.97
N ALA A 655 -1.03 16.57 -37.16
CA ALA A 655 -1.69 17.87 -37.16
C ALA A 655 -0.67 18.99 -36.86
N ASN A 656 -0.54 19.94 -37.75
CA ASN A 656 0.36 21.09 -37.65
C ASN A 656 -0.35 22.43 -37.93
N GLY A 657 -1.66 22.39 -38.23
CA GLY A 657 -2.52 23.57 -38.45
C GLY A 657 -2.30 24.34 -39.75
N THR A 658 -1.46 23.85 -40.66
CA THR A 658 -1.20 24.49 -41.97
C THR A 658 -2.38 24.37 -42.90
N ASP A 659 -2.42 25.19 -43.97
CA ASP A 659 -3.48 25.17 -44.97
C ASP A 659 -3.52 23.87 -45.81
N ALA A 660 -2.42 23.09 -45.82
CA ALA A 660 -2.38 21.74 -46.39
C ALA A 660 -3.34 20.75 -45.68
N GLN A 661 -3.74 21.04 -44.46
CA GLN A 661 -4.60 20.21 -43.61
C GLN A 661 -6.04 20.77 -43.52
N LYS A 662 -6.34 21.79 -44.29
CA LYS A 662 -7.64 22.48 -44.26
C LYS A 662 -8.38 22.31 -45.59
N TRP A 663 -9.67 22.05 -45.48
CA TRP A 663 -10.54 21.74 -46.60
C TRP A 663 -11.73 22.69 -46.65
N VAL A 664 -12.09 23.18 -47.82
CA VAL A 664 -13.20 24.10 -48.04
C VAL A 664 -14.27 23.37 -48.86
N LYS A 665 -15.53 23.38 -48.38
CA LYS A 665 -16.68 22.77 -49.09
C LYS A 665 -17.26 23.70 -50.16
#